data_5d62e2893d23822d6be736319049efe3
#
_entry.id   5d62e2893d23822d6be736319049efe3
#
_cell.length_a   1.000
_cell.length_b   1.000
_cell.length_c   1.000
_cell.angle_alpha   90.00
_cell.angle_beta   90.00
_cell.angle_gamma   90.00
#
_symmetry.space_group_name_H-M   'P 1'
#
loop_
_entity.id
_entity.type
_entity.pdbx_description
1 polymer ?
#
loop_
_entity_poly.entity_id
_entity_poly.type
_entity_poly.pdbx_seq_one_letter_code
_entity_poly.pdbx_strand_id
1 'polypeptide(L)'
;MPYPHQTDKKEPGQKGGPVEILSPAGSLDILKCAFAAGADAVYAGGACFGARAFAQNFTEEELLEGIDYAHIHGKKLYLTVNTLVKEREFDQLYNYLLPFYRQGLDAVIVQDMGVMEFIREQFPHLPIHASTQMTVTNAISASFLEQKGVTRVVPAREISLGEIRQISDRTDLEIECFVHGALCYCYSGRCLMSSMIGGRSGNRGQCAQPCRLPWRAEHDRKERDFLSLKDLCAIDLIPDLVRAGITSFKIEGRMKQPSYVETVTAMYRKYTDLYDSLKEGKQDAFRVSAEDRRILMEAYQRRGYTDGYYTRHNGREMLSLNRPAQAQKKETAVKTGKEQPLQKKINGKLILSPGKSATLILSAALTGGHAEVTVTGDTVQEALSRPLSREQLQKQLQKTGNTEFAFQDLDIRTEGDIFLPLQSINALRRTGLEKLKDRITDSFRRTDDVQKVPCIPCSAPSKERPLGEIPLFVSAMSAEQAWAALSIPAVKRIYLSDTVWAQGGAQELLDKARSRQVEVYVSMAEIYRREAEDFYGKHLDAIARNFDGAIVKNLESFLLLKEKGFSKPVDTGASAYAWNRRACAFWRDLGADFTEAPLELNAQELGDLDRSRMILPVYGYFPVMVSAGCIRKHTKACTRKAGWTSVTDRYHKKFMVRSECLYCYNILYNPDPLVLFGQEKEIRALAPGALLCGFTWESGERTREVLEMFRKWHCGGQAPQWEEGFTRGHFKRGVK
;
A
#
# COMPACT_ATOMS: atom_id res chain seq x y z
N MET A 1 20.73 9.46 -22.13
CA MET A 1 21.91 9.67 -21.28
C MET A 1 21.94 8.55 -20.26
N PRO A 2 23.03 7.81 -20.09
CA PRO A 2 23.11 6.71 -19.14
C PRO A 2 23.28 7.26 -17.72
N TYR A 3 22.53 6.70 -16.77
CA TYR A 3 22.62 7.02 -15.35
C TYR A 3 23.91 6.42 -14.76
N PRO A 4 24.63 7.15 -13.90
CA PRO A 4 25.79 6.61 -13.17
C PRO A 4 25.31 5.99 -11.85
N HIS A 5 25.18 4.69 -11.80
CA HIS A 5 25.20 3.92 -10.55
C HIS A 5 26.02 2.64 -10.77
N GLN A 6 27.33 2.78 -10.71
CA GLN A 6 28.18 1.70 -10.23
C GLN A 6 28.32 1.91 -8.72
N THR A 7 27.50 1.25 -7.93
CA THR A 7 27.79 0.99 -6.53
C THR A 7 28.42 -0.36 -6.43
N ASP A 8 29.53 -0.46 -5.68
CA ASP A 8 30.21 -1.69 -5.37
C ASP A 8 29.21 -2.77 -4.97
N LYS A 9 29.25 -3.91 -5.68
CA LYS A 9 28.42 -5.07 -5.37
C LYS A 9 28.79 -5.57 -3.98
N LYS A 10 27.94 -5.28 -3.00
CA LYS A 10 27.99 -5.92 -1.69
C LYS A 10 27.66 -7.39 -1.84
N GLU A 11 28.31 -8.23 -1.05
CA GLU A 11 28.03 -9.66 -1.02
C GLU A 11 26.53 -9.93 -0.74
N PRO A 12 25.93 -10.95 -1.39
CA PRO A 12 24.52 -11.28 -1.17
C PRO A 12 24.28 -11.65 0.29
N GLY A 13 23.44 -10.89 1.00
CA GLY A 13 22.93 -11.27 2.32
C GLY A 13 23.11 -10.27 3.47
N GLN A 14 23.83 -9.17 3.31
CA GLN A 14 23.94 -8.14 4.35
C GLN A 14 23.64 -6.75 3.80
N LYS A 15 22.36 -6.36 3.80
CA LYS A 15 21.97 -4.94 3.76
C LYS A 15 22.26 -4.36 5.15
N GLY A 16 23.55 -4.12 5.46
CA GLY A 16 24.07 -3.82 6.79
C GLY A 16 23.76 -2.38 7.23
N GLY A 17 22.73 -2.22 8.04
CA GLY A 17 22.42 -1.04 8.83
C GLY A 17 21.38 -1.42 9.88
N PRO A 18 21.17 -0.60 10.95
CA PRO A 18 20.14 -0.86 11.94
C PRO A 18 18.76 -0.84 11.26
N VAL A 19 17.86 -1.73 11.71
CA VAL A 19 16.50 -1.80 11.18
C VAL A 19 15.70 -0.57 11.60
N GLU A 20 15.06 0.09 10.64
CA GLU A 20 14.17 1.22 10.88
C GLU A 20 12.88 0.77 11.58
N ILE A 21 12.47 1.46 12.65
CA ILE A 21 11.14 1.33 13.25
C ILE A 21 10.24 2.40 12.66
N LEU A 22 9.27 1.96 11.85
CA LEU A 22 8.31 2.84 11.19
C LEU A 22 6.96 2.81 11.92
N SER A 23 6.64 3.89 12.61
CA SER A 23 5.43 4.02 13.42
C SER A 23 4.31 4.78 12.71
N PRO A 24 3.04 4.48 13.02
CA PRO A 24 1.91 5.22 12.51
C PRO A 24 1.68 6.52 13.29
N ALA A 25 1.23 7.59 12.62
CA ALA A 25 0.64 8.73 13.30
C ALA A 25 -0.68 9.16 12.65
N GLY A 26 -1.66 9.48 13.49
CA GLY A 26 -2.95 10.05 13.09
C GLY A 26 -3.07 11.55 13.44
N SER A 27 -2.12 12.10 14.21
CA SER A 27 -2.02 13.52 14.57
C SER A 27 -0.59 13.89 14.89
N LEU A 28 -0.31 15.19 14.97
CA LEU A 28 1.02 15.73 15.32
C LEU A 28 1.48 15.27 16.71
N ASP A 29 0.58 15.21 17.68
CA ASP A 29 0.91 14.71 19.03
C ASP A 29 1.33 13.24 19.01
N ILE A 30 0.62 12.40 18.23
CA ILE A 30 0.99 10.99 18.08
C ILE A 30 2.33 10.84 17.35
N LEU A 31 2.65 11.71 16.39
CA LEU A 31 3.94 11.76 15.72
C LEU A 31 5.06 12.04 16.74
N LYS A 32 4.91 13.08 17.54
CA LYS A 32 5.87 13.45 18.59
C LYS A 32 6.04 12.31 19.62
N CYS A 33 4.95 11.68 20.03
CA CYS A 33 4.94 10.51 20.90
C CYS A 33 5.68 9.31 20.30
N ALA A 34 5.45 9.02 19.01
CA ALA A 34 6.12 7.92 18.32
C ALA A 34 7.64 8.10 18.26
N PHE A 35 8.12 9.31 17.96
CA PHE A 35 9.55 9.60 17.97
C PHE A 35 10.15 9.53 19.38
N ALA A 36 9.44 10.01 20.40
CA ALA A 36 9.88 9.89 21.79
C ALA A 36 9.98 8.42 22.25
N ALA A 37 9.11 7.55 21.72
CA ALA A 37 9.12 6.11 21.96
C ALA A 37 10.20 5.34 21.16
N GLY A 38 11.00 6.01 20.34
CA GLY A 38 12.12 5.44 19.61
C GLY A 38 11.85 5.06 18.14
N ALA A 39 10.80 5.60 17.52
CA ALA A 39 10.62 5.47 16.08
C ALA A 39 11.74 6.19 15.32
N ASP A 40 12.18 5.61 14.20
CA ASP A 40 13.13 6.22 13.27
C ASP A 40 12.42 6.99 12.17
N ALA A 41 11.22 6.51 11.80
CA ALA A 41 10.35 7.16 10.85
C ALA A 41 8.88 7.05 11.29
N VAL A 42 8.07 7.98 10.78
CA VAL A 42 6.62 7.98 10.97
C VAL A 42 5.94 8.05 9.62
N TYR A 43 4.86 7.26 9.43
CA TYR A 43 4.00 7.43 8.26
C TYR A 43 2.67 8.06 8.66
N ALA A 44 2.28 9.10 7.92
CA ALA A 44 1.10 9.90 8.15
C ALA A 44 0.20 9.98 6.91
N GLY A 45 -1.03 10.40 7.09
CA GLY A 45 -1.95 10.72 6.00
C GLY A 45 -2.47 12.14 6.17
N GLY A 46 -2.48 12.89 5.08
CA GLY A 46 -3.13 14.19 5.04
C GLY A 46 -4.59 14.10 4.65
N ALA A 47 -5.20 15.23 4.36
CA ALA A 47 -6.64 15.37 4.08
C ALA A 47 -7.13 14.54 2.89
N CYS A 48 -6.24 14.28 1.89
CA CYS A 48 -6.56 13.59 0.64
C CYS A 48 -5.63 12.39 0.38
N PHE A 49 -6.02 11.54 -0.57
CA PHE A 49 -5.21 10.46 -1.16
C PHE A 49 -4.70 9.37 -0.21
N GLY A 50 -5.10 9.38 1.06
CA GLY A 50 -4.68 8.39 2.05
C GLY A 50 -5.70 7.26 2.26
N ALA A 51 -5.24 6.00 2.42
CA ALA A 51 -6.09 4.81 2.61
C ALA A 51 -6.81 4.74 3.97
N ARG A 52 -7.03 5.85 4.64
CA ARG A 52 -7.79 5.97 5.91
C ARG A 52 -8.60 7.28 5.91
N ALA A 53 -9.56 7.38 4.98
CA ALA A 53 -10.39 8.59 4.80
C ALA A 53 -11.18 9.03 6.06
N PHE A 54 -11.45 8.09 6.98
CA PHE A 54 -12.18 8.36 8.23
C PHE A 54 -11.27 8.47 9.46
N ALA A 55 -9.94 8.48 9.30
CA ALA A 55 -9.04 8.81 10.38
C ALA A 55 -9.04 10.33 10.62
N GLN A 56 -8.66 10.74 11.84
CA GLN A 56 -8.17 12.08 12.02
C GLN A 56 -6.89 12.19 11.19
N ASN A 57 -6.91 12.98 10.13
CA ASN A 57 -5.78 13.18 9.24
C ASN A 57 -5.15 14.54 9.55
N PHE A 58 -3.87 14.69 9.23
CA PHE A 58 -3.14 15.94 9.39
C PHE A 58 -3.68 17.03 8.47
N THR A 59 -3.70 18.27 8.94
CA THR A 59 -3.81 19.46 8.09
C THR A 59 -2.49 19.67 7.33
N GLU A 60 -2.49 20.61 6.37
CA GLU A 60 -1.27 20.97 5.65
C GLU A 60 -0.22 21.53 6.62
N GLU A 61 -0.62 22.46 7.51
CA GLU A 61 0.24 23.08 8.49
C GLU A 61 0.83 22.04 9.47
N GLU A 62 0.03 21.12 9.97
CA GLU A 62 0.50 20.05 10.86
C GLU A 62 1.50 19.12 10.17
N LEU A 63 1.34 18.83 8.85
CA LEU A 63 2.30 18.04 8.10
C LEU A 63 3.62 18.81 7.90
N LEU A 64 3.56 20.10 7.57
CA LEU A 64 4.75 20.94 7.42
C LEU A 64 5.52 21.02 8.75
N GLU A 65 4.82 21.24 9.88
CA GLU A 65 5.42 21.19 11.22
C GLU A 65 6.00 19.81 11.53
N GLY A 66 5.29 18.74 11.19
CA GLY A 66 5.73 17.36 11.41
C GLY A 66 7.00 17.00 10.65
N ILE A 67 7.15 17.49 9.41
CA ILE A 67 8.38 17.32 8.60
C ILE A 67 9.54 18.02 9.29
N ASP A 68 9.36 19.28 9.68
CA ASP A 68 10.41 20.05 10.36
C ASP A 68 10.80 19.42 11.69
N TYR A 69 9.80 18.99 12.49
CA TYR A 69 10.05 18.29 13.75
C TYR A 69 10.85 17.01 13.55
N ALA A 70 10.50 16.21 12.54
CA ALA A 70 11.25 15.00 12.20
C ALA A 70 12.72 15.34 11.86
N HIS A 71 12.95 16.31 10.98
CA HIS A 71 14.30 16.71 10.53
C HIS A 71 15.17 17.25 11.65
N ILE A 72 14.62 18.09 12.54
CA ILE A 72 15.34 18.60 13.72
C ILE A 72 15.89 17.43 14.56
N HIS A 73 15.13 16.36 14.71
CA HIS A 73 15.50 15.20 15.51
C HIS A 73 16.26 14.12 14.72
N GLY A 74 16.57 14.35 13.43
CA GLY A 74 17.22 13.37 12.55
C GLY A 74 16.34 12.15 12.25
N LYS A 75 15.04 12.36 12.20
CA LYS A 75 13.98 11.37 11.91
C LYS A 75 13.36 11.64 10.54
N LYS A 76 12.48 10.73 10.07
CA LYS A 76 11.84 10.81 8.75
C LYS A 76 10.32 10.82 8.85
N LEU A 77 9.67 11.48 7.89
CA LEU A 77 8.23 11.45 7.70
C LEU A 77 7.88 10.96 6.30
N TYR A 78 7.01 9.94 6.22
CA TYR A 78 6.51 9.40 4.96
C TYR A 78 5.02 9.69 4.80
N LEU A 79 4.65 10.30 3.67
CA LEU A 79 3.26 10.65 3.39
C LEU A 79 2.57 9.55 2.60
N THR A 80 1.38 9.11 3.07
CA THR A 80 0.58 8.14 2.32
C THR A 80 -0.20 8.79 1.18
N VAL A 81 0.09 8.39 -0.05
CA VAL A 81 -0.64 8.70 -1.29
C VAL A 81 -1.08 7.34 -1.89
N ASN A 82 -1.65 6.49 -1.04
CA ASN A 82 -1.86 5.08 -1.30
C ASN A 82 -3.33 4.70 -1.55
N THR A 83 -4.01 5.55 -2.28
CA THR A 83 -5.33 5.28 -2.87
C THR A 83 -5.23 5.25 -4.39
N LEU A 84 -6.20 4.61 -5.05
CA LEU A 84 -6.39 4.79 -6.49
C LEU A 84 -6.90 6.21 -6.77
N VAL A 85 -6.39 6.85 -7.81
CA VAL A 85 -6.67 8.26 -8.14
C VAL A 85 -7.43 8.33 -9.46
N LYS A 86 -8.54 9.06 -9.47
CA LYS A 86 -9.33 9.31 -10.69
C LYS A 86 -8.65 10.36 -11.56
N GLU A 87 -8.88 10.30 -12.87
CA GLU A 87 -8.27 11.23 -13.82
C GLU A 87 -8.42 12.70 -13.41
N ARG A 88 -9.60 13.10 -12.94
CA ARG A 88 -9.91 14.48 -12.56
C ARG A 88 -9.25 14.97 -11.26
N GLU A 89 -8.58 14.07 -10.53
CA GLU A 89 -7.96 14.38 -9.24
C GLU A 89 -6.46 14.73 -9.37
N PHE A 90 -5.84 14.56 -10.55
CA PHE A 90 -4.40 14.79 -10.71
C PHE A 90 -3.98 16.25 -10.49
N ASP A 91 -4.80 17.22 -10.89
CA ASP A 91 -4.52 18.63 -10.63
C ASP A 91 -4.51 18.93 -9.12
N GLN A 92 -5.41 18.30 -8.38
CA GLN A 92 -5.46 18.39 -6.93
C GLN A 92 -4.23 17.70 -6.31
N LEU A 93 -3.81 16.56 -6.84
CA LEU A 93 -2.64 15.82 -6.37
C LEU A 93 -1.35 16.64 -6.48
N TYR A 94 -1.16 17.37 -7.61
CA TYR A 94 -0.03 18.27 -7.78
C TYR A 94 0.02 19.35 -6.68
N ASN A 95 -1.09 20.07 -6.55
CA ASN A 95 -1.20 21.16 -5.57
C ASN A 95 -1.03 20.66 -4.13
N TYR A 96 -1.51 19.46 -3.84
CA TYR A 96 -1.38 18.82 -2.53
C TYR A 96 0.06 18.42 -2.20
N LEU A 97 0.82 17.89 -3.16
CA LEU A 97 2.18 17.40 -2.90
C LEU A 97 3.25 18.52 -2.91
N LEU A 98 3.05 19.58 -3.69
CA LEU A 98 4.06 20.61 -3.89
C LEU A 98 4.57 21.28 -2.60
N PRO A 99 3.73 21.68 -1.62
CA PRO A 99 4.21 22.27 -0.36
C PRO A 99 5.11 21.29 0.42
N PHE A 100 4.72 20.02 0.51
CA PHE A 100 5.48 19.00 1.25
C PHE A 100 6.78 18.63 0.52
N TYR A 101 6.76 18.58 -0.81
CA TYR A 101 7.97 18.38 -1.61
C TYR A 101 9.01 19.48 -1.30
N ARG A 102 8.58 20.74 -1.35
CA ARG A 102 9.44 21.91 -1.05
C ARG A 102 9.91 21.89 0.41
N GLN A 103 9.07 21.43 1.34
CA GLN A 103 9.42 21.30 2.76
C GLN A 103 10.50 20.24 3.02
N GLY A 104 10.75 19.34 2.04
CA GLY A 104 11.77 18.31 2.16
C GLY A 104 11.20 16.93 2.54
N LEU A 105 9.90 16.67 2.30
CA LEU A 105 9.27 15.38 2.59
C LEU A 105 10.16 14.20 2.20
N ASP A 106 10.36 13.23 3.11
CA ASP A 106 11.34 12.16 2.93
C ASP A 106 10.91 11.10 1.90
N ALA A 107 9.62 10.75 1.85
CA ALA A 107 9.08 9.85 0.83
C ALA A 107 7.55 9.87 0.77
N VAL A 108 7.01 9.32 -0.31
CA VAL A 108 5.58 9.01 -0.47
C VAL A 108 5.34 7.53 -0.62
N ILE A 109 4.25 7.02 -0.02
CA ILE A 109 3.83 5.61 -0.13
C ILE A 109 2.71 5.55 -1.15
N VAL A 110 2.91 4.87 -2.29
CA VAL A 110 2.03 4.92 -3.49
C VAL A 110 1.47 3.55 -3.84
N GLN A 111 0.19 3.51 -4.25
CA GLN A 111 -0.49 2.31 -4.77
C GLN A 111 -0.69 2.37 -6.29
N ASP A 112 -1.11 3.49 -6.82
CA ASP A 112 -1.54 3.67 -8.21
C ASP A 112 -0.33 3.82 -9.14
N MET A 113 -0.26 3.01 -10.21
CA MET A 113 0.84 3.06 -11.18
C MET A 113 0.89 4.40 -11.92
N GLY A 114 -0.27 5.00 -12.21
CA GLY A 114 -0.33 6.32 -12.84
C GLY A 114 0.14 7.44 -11.91
N VAL A 115 -0.14 7.32 -10.62
CA VAL A 115 0.39 8.23 -9.58
C VAL A 115 1.90 8.07 -9.44
N MET A 116 2.40 6.85 -9.48
CA MET A 116 3.84 6.57 -9.44
C MET A 116 4.56 7.27 -10.62
N GLU A 117 4.09 7.08 -11.84
CA GLU A 117 4.67 7.73 -13.02
C GLU A 117 4.54 9.26 -12.94
N PHE A 118 3.39 9.78 -12.47
CA PHE A 118 3.20 11.21 -12.25
C PHE A 118 4.21 11.81 -11.28
N ILE A 119 4.44 11.15 -10.12
CA ILE A 119 5.38 11.64 -9.11
C ILE A 119 6.81 11.61 -9.64
N ARG A 120 7.20 10.55 -10.38
CA ARG A 120 8.52 10.47 -11.00
C ARG A 120 8.80 11.60 -11.99
N GLU A 121 7.80 11.96 -12.79
CA GLU A 121 7.92 13.05 -13.76
C GLU A 121 7.90 14.43 -13.08
N GLN A 122 7.00 14.60 -12.12
CA GLN A 122 6.69 15.89 -11.54
C GLN A 122 7.62 16.26 -10.39
N PHE A 123 8.02 15.27 -9.58
CA PHE A 123 8.80 15.44 -8.34
C PHE A 123 10.01 14.49 -8.34
N PRO A 124 11.01 14.69 -9.21
CA PRO A 124 12.06 13.72 -9.49
C PRO A 124 12.94 13.37 -8.27
N HIS A 125 12.99 14.26 -7.27
CA HIS A 125 13.76 14.06 -6.05
C HIS A 125 12.93 13.56 -4.87
N LEU A 126 11.66 13.18 -5.08
CA LEU A 126 10.80 12.62 -4.04
C LEU A 126 10.86 11.09 -4.08
N PRO A 127 11.45 10.44 -3.08
CA PRO A 127 11.50 8.99 -3.01
C PRO A 127 10.10 8.35 -2.99
N ILE A 128 9.95 7.22 -3.69
CA ILE A 128 8.69 6.49 -3.80
C ILE A 128 8.83 5.14 -3.10
N HIS A 129 7.93 4.86 -2.16
CA HIS A 129 7.76 3.58 -1.53
C HIS A 129 6.54 2.87 -2.14
N ALA A 130 6.73 1.70 -2.73
CA ALA A 130 5.63 0.90 -3.27
C ALA A 130 4.76 0.35 -2.13
N SER A 131 3.49 0.76 -2.10
CA SER A 131 2.54 0.35 -1.06
C SER A 131 2.28 -1.15 -1.10
N THR A 132 1.99 -1.75 0.07
CA THR A 132 1.46 -3.12 0.14
C THR A 132 0.19 -3.32 -0.71
N GLN A 133 -0.55 -2.25 -1.01
CA GLN A 133 -1.73 -2.27 -1.87
C GLN A 133 -1.41 -2.44 -3.36
N MET A 134 -0.15 -2.31 -3.80
CA MET A 134 0.32 -2.72 -5.13
C MET A 134 0.35 -4.24 -5.29
N THR A 135 0.21 -5.00 -4.19
CA THR A 135 0.20 -6.47 -4.17
C THR A 135 1.49 -7.09 -4.70
N VAL A 136 2.65 -6.51 -4.38
CA VAL A 136 3.96 -7.09 -4.76
C VAL A 136 4.16 -8.40 -4.01
N THR A 137 4.28 -9.52 -4.75
CA THR A 137 4.34 -10.88 -4.17
C THR A 137 5.64 -11.61 -4.44
N ASN A 138 6.49 -11.11 -5.33
CA ASN A 138 7.76 -11.75 -5.66
C ASN A 138 8.83 -10.77 -6.17
N ALA A 139 10.02 -11.30 -6.47
CA ALA A 139 11.16 -10.53 -6.91
C ALA A 139 11.04 -9.96 -8.34
N ILE A 140 10.20 -10.54 -9.22
CA ILE A 140 10.04 -10.05 -10.61
C ILE A 140 9.45 -8.63 -10.59
N SER A 141 8.32 -8.46 -9.87
CA SER A 141 7.70 -7.14 -9.75
C SER A 141 8.52 -6.17 -8.92
N ALA A 142 9.21 -6.65 -7.86
CA ALA A 142 10.11 -5.81 -7.06
C ALA A 142 11.27 -5.25 -7.91
N SER A 143 11.97 -6.09 -8.69
CA SER A 143 13.05 -5.67 -9.58
C SER A 143 12.57 -4.71 -10.66
N PHE A 144 11.37 -4.91 -11.20
CA PHE A 144 10.77 -3.98 -12.15
C PHE A 144 10.50 -2.60 -11.53
N LEU A 145 9.94 -2.57 -10.31
CA LEU A 145 9.68 -1.33 -9.58
C LEU A 145 10.99 -0.59 -9.23
N GLU A 146 12.05 -1.32 -8.89
CA GLU A 146 13.39 -0.76 -8.72
C GLU A 146 13.90 -0.07 -9.98
N GLN A 147 13.78 -0.73 -11.15
CA GLN A 147 14.13 -0.13 -12.45
C GLN A 147 13.29 1.11 -12.77
N LYS A 148 12.07 1.19 -12.21
CA LYS A 148 11.20 2.37 -12.29
C LYS A 148 11.54 3.46 -11.27
N GLY A 149 12.61 3.31 -10.47
CA GLY A 149 13.07 4.32 -9.51
C GLY A 149 12.34 4.29 -8.17
N VAL A 150 11.61 3.23 -7.87
CA VAL A 150 11.10 2.97 -6.52
C VAL A 150 12.29 2.66 -5.62
N THR A 151 12.32 3.22 -4.40
CA THR A 151 13.42 3.05 -3.45
C THR A 151 13.12 2.04 -2.35
N ARG A 152 11.83 1.77 -2.08
CA ARG A 152 11.38 0.84 -1.04
C ARG A 152 10.14 0.08 -1.51
N VAL A 153 10.07 -1.20 -1.18
CA VAL A 153 8.89 -2.02 -1.40
C VAL A 153 8.26 -2.45 -0.07
N VAL A 154 6.93 -2.34 0.01
CA VAL A 154 6.13 -2.95 1.07
C VAL A 154 5.42 -4.17 0.47
N PRO A 155 5.98 -5.38 0.57
CA PRO A 155 5.37 -6.55 -0.05
C PRO A 155 3.97 -6.83 0.49
N ALA A 156 3.22 -7.66 -0.24
CA ALA A 156 1.95 -8.17 0.25
C ALA A 156 2.15 -8.87 1.60
N ARG A 157 1.24 -8.64 2.56
CA ARG A 157 1.33 -9.21 3.93
C ARG A 157 1.19 -10.72 3.96
N GLU A 158 0.73 -11.29 2.87
CA GLU A 158 0.37 -12.69 2.69
C GLU A 158 1.54 -13.55 2.22
N ILE A 159 2.72 -12.96 1.94
CA ILE A 159 3.91 -13.73 1.54
C ILE A 159 4.73 -14.19 2.75
N SER A 160 5.49 -15.26 2.56
CA SER A 160 6.33 -15.89 3.59
C SER A 160 7.71 -15.23 3.69
N LEU A 161 8.42 -15.50 4.79
CA LEU A 161 9.83 -15.07 4.94
C LEU A 161 10.73 -15.54 3.79
N GLY A 162 10.48 -16.74 3.26
CA GLY A 162 11.25 -17.25 2.13
C GLY A 162 11.04 -16.45 0.84
N GLU A 163 9.80 -16.01 0.57
CA GLU A 163 9.49 -15.16 -0.58
C GLU A 163 10.06 -13.73 -0.39
N ILE A 164 10.02 -13.20 0.83
CA ILE A 164 10.66 -11.91 1.16
C ILE A 164 12.18 -11.98 0.92
N ARG A 165 12.82 -13.06 1.36
CA ARG A 165 14.25 -13.26 1.13
C ARG A 165 14.59 -13.29 -0.36
N GLN A 166 13.78 -13.94 -1.20
CA GLN A 166 13.99 -13.93 -2.65
C GLN A 166 13.91 -12.51 -3.24
N ILE A 167 13.05 -11.64 -2.70
CA ILE A 167 13.03 -10.21 -3.08
C ILE A 167 14.35 -9.55 -2.65
N SER A 168 14.77 -9.76 -1.40
CA SER A 168 16.00 -9.18 -0.86
C SER A 168 17.24 -9.61 -1.65
N ASP A 169 17.32 -10.88 -2.05
CA ASP A 169 18.47 -11.44 -2.75
C ASP A 169 18.58 -10.93 -4.21
N ARG A 170 17.49 -10.42 -4.78
CA ARG A 170 17.42 -10.01 -6.21
C ARG A 170 17.31 -8.50 -6.44
N THR A 171 17.15 -7.69 -5.39
CA THR A 171 17.01 -6.24 -5.50
C THR A 171 17.83 -5.52 -4.45
N ASP A 172 18.17 -4.25 -4.73
CA ASP A 172 18.79 -3.35 -3.74
C ASP A 172 17.72 -2.50 -3.00
N LEU A 173 16.43 -2.75 -3.25
CA LEU A 173 15.32 -2.07 -2.59
C LEU A 173 15.37 -2.23 -1.07
N GLU A 174 15.03 -1.19 -0.34
CA GLU A 174 14.65 -1.33 1.05
C GLU A 174 13.35 -2.14 1.15
N ILE A 175 13.32 -3.10 2.08
CA ILE A 175 12.13 -3.95 2.29
C ILE A 175 11.48 -3.57 3.61
N GLU A 176 10.22 -3.08 3.51
CA GLU A 176 9.41 -2.69 4.63
C GLU A 176 8.31 -3.73 4.87
N CYS A 177 8.23 -4.30 6.08
CA CYS A 177 7.24 -5.29 6.40
C CYS A 177 6.43 -4.92 7.66
N PHE A 178 5.14 -5.24 7.65
CA PHE A 178 4.31 -5.08 8.85
C PHE A 178 4.71 -6.10 9.91
N VAL A 179 4.96 -5.62 11.12
CA VAL A 179 5.36 -6.47 12.26
C VAL A 179 4.32 -6.52 13.37
N HIS A 180 3.39 -5.55 13.44
CA HIS A 180 2.37 -5.49 14.47
C HIS A 180 1.07 -4.87 13.99
N GLY A 181 -0.05 -5.34 14.56
CA GLY A 181 -1.38 -4.75 14.38
C GLY A 181 -2.30 -5.51 13.42
N ALA A 182 -3.31 -4.86 12.89
CA ALA A 182 -4.40 -5.50 12.16
C ALA A 182 -3.97 -6.15 10.85
N LEU A 183 -4.36 -7.42 10.63
CA LEU A 183 -4.27 -8.11 9.34
C LEU A 183 -5.56 -7.97 8.54
N CYS A 184 -5.43 -7.91 7.22
CA CYS A 184 -6.53 -8.01 6.28
C CYS A 184 -6.75 -9.47 5.89
N TYR A 185 -8.01 -9.88 5.65
CA TYR A 185 -8.32 -11.23 5.17
C TYR A 185 -8.02 -11.40 3.69
N CYS A 186 -8.23 -10.34 2.90
CA CYS A 186 -7.95 -10.26 1.48
C CYS A 186 -6.47 -9.93 1.24
N TYR A 187 -5.90 -10.39 0.14
CA TYR A 187 -4.66 -9.80 -0.36
C TYR A 187 -4.80 -8.28 -0.42
N SER A 188 -3.80 -7.58 0.11
CA SER A 188 -3.82 -6.13 0.19
C SER A 188 -3.99 -5.53 -1.22
N GLY A 189 -4.92 -4.57 -1.37
CA GLY A 189 -5.27 -4.00 -2.68
C GLY A 189 -6.30 -4.78 -3.51
N ARG A 190 -6.62 -6.03 -3.16
CA ARG A 190 -7.46 -6.94 -3.98
C ARG A 190 -8.90 -7.10 -3.46
N CYS A 191 -9.41 -6.14 -2.67
CA CYS A 191 -10.73 -6.23 -2.05
C CYS A 191 -11.68 -5.15 -2.56
N LEU A 192 -12.76 -5.57 -3.22
CA LEU A 192 -13.88 -4.73 -3.65
C LEU A 192 -15.16 -4.96 -2.82
N MET A 193 -15.13 -5.84 -1.79
CA MET A 193 -16.32 -6.24 -1.05
C MET A 193 -17.05 -5.03 -0.42
N SER A 194 -16.30 -4.13 0.22
CA SER A 194 -16.90 -2.96 0.87
C SER A 194 -17.51 -1.98 -0.13
N SER A 195 -16.93 -1.85 -1.30
CA SER A 195 -17.43 -1.00 -2.37
C SER A 195 -18.67 -1.59 -3.02
N MET A 196 -18.68 -2.88 -3.35
CA MET A 196 -19.79 -3.55 -4.02
C MET A 196 -21.03 -3.70 -3.12
N ILE A 197 -20.85 -3.93 -1.81
CA ILE A 197 -21.96 -4.04 -0.86
C ILE A 197 -22.52 -2.66 -0.47
N GLY A 198 -21.65 -1.66 -0.26
CA GLY A 198 -22.05 -0.40 0.37
C GLY A 198 -21.48 0.87 -0.25
N GLY A 199 -20.89 0.82 -1.44
CA GLY A 199 -20.34 1.99 -2.15
C GLY A 199 -19.07 2.59 -1.54
N ARG A 200 -18.49 1.95 -0.51
CA ARG A 200 -17.33 2.42 0.24
C ARG A 200 -16.05 1.69 -0.20
N SER A 201 -15.31 2.28 -1.13
CA SER A 201 -14.11 1.65 -1.67
C SER A 201 -12.99 1.51 -0.63
N GLY A 202 -12.49 0.27 -0.46
CA GLY A 202 -11.30 -0.02 0.34
C GLY A 202 -10.03 0.56 -0.27
N ASN A 203 -9.94 0.58 -1.59
CA ASN A 203 -8.83 1.15 -2.35
C ASN A 203 -8.85 2.68 -2.41
N ARG A 204 -9.92 3.29 -1.89
CA ARG A 204 -10.07 4.73 -1.68
C ARG A 204 -10.12 5.09 -0.18
N GLY A 205 -9.66 4.18 0.69
CA GLY A 205 -9.55 4.42 2.13
C GLY A 205 -10.86 4.36 2.92
N GLN A 206 -11.97 3.94 2.32
CA GLN A 206 -13.30 4.00 2.92
C GLN A 206 -13.85 2.64 3.38
N CYS A 207 -12.99 1.63 3.52
CA CYS A 207 -13.40 0.26 3.86
C CYS A 207 -14.29 0.19 5.11
N ALA A 208 -15.51 -0.37 4.97
CA ALA A 208 -16.45 -0.62 6.07
C ALA A 208 -16.14 -1.90 6.86
N GLN A 209 -15.08 -2.64 6.51
CA GLN A 209 -14.64 -3.87 7.16
C GLN A 209 -15.70 -4.99 7.17
N PRO A 210 -16.40 -5.32 6.07
CA PRO A 210 -17.44 -6.36 6.05
C PRO A 210 -16.89 -7.75 6.43
N CYS A 211 -15.60 -8.01 6.20
CA CYS A 211 -14.94 -9.24 6.63
C CYS A 211 -14.87 -9.42 8.17
N ARG A 212 -15.09 -8.36 8.95
CA ARG A 212 -15.11 -8.40 10.43
C ARG A 212 -16.49 -8.69 11.01
N LEU A 213 -17.51 -8.77 10.16
CA LEU A 213 -18.86 -9.16 10.56
C LEU A 213 -18.97 -10.70 10.64
N PRO A 214 -20.01 -11.22 11.35
CA PRO A 214 -20.28 -12.66 11.32
C PRO A 214 -20.72 -13.14 9.94
N TRP A 215 -20.25 -14.33 9.58
CA TRP A 215 -20.58 -15.04 8.35
C TRP A 215 -20.96 -16.49 8.68
N ARG A 216 -21.81 -17.09 7.87
CA ARG A 216 -22.15 -18.50 7.97
C ARG A 216 -21.54 -19.25 6.78
N ALA A 217 -20.69 -20.23 7.05
CA ALA A 217 -20.16 -21.12 6.02
C ALA A 217 -21.24 -22.17 5.62
N GLU A 218 -21.16 -22.69 4.41
CA GLU A 218 -22.17 -23.57 3.79
C GLU A 218 -22.63 -24.73 4.68
N HIS A 219 -21.70 -25.34 5.40
CA HIS A 219 -21.97 -26.51 6.26
C HIS A 219 -21.95 -26.18 7.77
N ASP A 220 -21.92 -24.90 8.14
CA ASP A 220 -21.98 -24.48 9.55
C ASP A 220 -23.37 -23.89 9.86
N ARG A 221 -24.00 -24.38 10.93
CA ARG A 221 -25.29 -23.87 11.40
C ARG A 221 -25.16 -22.54 12.17
N LYS A 222 -23.94 -22.17 12.57
CA LYS A 222 -23.67 -20.98 13.37
C LYS A 222 -22.94 -19.92 12.57
N GLU A 223 -23.33 -18.68 12.76
CA GLU A 223 -22.55 -17.55 12.31
C GLU A 223 -21.25 -17.41 13.11
N ARG A 224 -20.15 -17.21 12.42
CA ARG A 224 -18.82 -17.03 13.01
C ARG A 224 -18.03 -15.99 12.23
N ASP A 225 -16.94 -15.54 12.81
CA ASP A 225 -16.06 -14.56 12.18
C ASP A 225 -15.04 -15.23 11.24
N PHE A 226 -15.51 -16.02 10.27
CA PHE A 226 -14.68 -16.82 9.34
C PHE A 226 -13.73 -15.99 8.47
N LEU A 227 -14.02 -14.71 8.25
CA LEU A 227 -13.22 -13.80 7.45
C LEU A 227 -12.41 -12.82 8.33
N SER A 228 -12.32 -13.07 9.64
CA SER A 228 -11.66 -12.19 10.60
C SER A 228 -10.36 -12.81 11.13
N LEU A 229 -9.22 -12.30 10.69
CA LEU A 229 -7.91 -12.68 11.22
C LEU A 229 -7.67 -12.06 12.60
N LYS A 230 -6.86 -12.74 13.41
CA LYS A 230 -6.19 -12.17 14.58
C LYS A 230 -5.26 -11.05 14.17
N ASP A 231 -4.84 -10.22 15.11
CA ASP A 231 -3.85 -9.19 14.84
C ASP A 231 -2.43 -9.80 14.75
N LEU A 232 -1.56 -9.20 13.96
CA LEU A 232 -0.17 -9.59 13.83
C LEU A 232 0.63 -9.19 15.07
N CYS A 233 1.49 -10.05 15.56
CA CYS A 233 2.58 -9.73 16.47
C CYS A 233 3.78 -10.60 16.11
N ALA A 234 4.77 -9.99 15.47
CA ALA A 234 5.96 -10.67 14.99
C ALA A 234 7.21 -10.39 15.84
N ILE A 235 7.05 -9.95 17.09
CA ILE A 235 8.16 -9.53 17.94
C ILE A 235 9.16 -10.68 18.21
N ASP A 236 8.66 -11.90 18.30
CA ASP A 236 9.49 -13.09 18.49
C ASP A 236 10.26 -13.49 17.23
N LEU A 237 9.84 -12.99 16.07
CA LEU A 237 10.43 -13.27 14.77
C LEU A 237 11.48 -12.22 14.36
N ILE A 238 11.83 -11.23 15.18
CA ILE A 238 12.81 -10.18 14.83
C ILE A 238 14.08 -10.78 14.21
N PRO A 239 14.71 -11.84 14.76
CA PRO A 239 15.88 -12.44 14.14
C PRO A 239 15.63 -12.98 12.73
N ASP A 240 14.46 -13.62 12.52
CA ASP A 240 14.11 -14.21 11.22
C ASP A 240 13.77 -13.15 10.19
N LEU A 241 13.10 -12.07 10.62
CA LEU A 241 12.77 -10.91 9.78
C LEU A 241 14.05 -10.22 9.28
N VAL A 242 15.00 -9.98 10.18
CA VAL A 242 16.30 -9.37 9.82
C VAL A 242 17.08 -10.29 8.87
N ARG A 243 17.15 -11.59 9.16
CA ARG A 243 17.79 -12.58 8.28
C ARG A 243 17.14 -12.70 6.91
N ALA A 244 15.85 -12.40 6.80
CA ALA A 244 15.14 -12.34 5.52
C ALA A 244 15.45 -11.07 4.70
N GLY A 245 16.24 -10.13 5.24
CA GLY A 245 16.65 -8.90 4.57
C GLY A 245 15.65 -7.74 4.72
N ILE A 246 14.75 -7.80 5.71
CA ILE A 246 13.82 -6.70 6.02
C ILE A 246 14.59 -5.57 6.68
N THR A 247 14.47 -4.35 6.14
CA THR A 247 15.19 -3.15 6.57
C THR A 247 14.29 -2.17 7.35
N SER A 248 12.96 -2.33 7.30
CA SER A 248 12.01 -1.46 8.02
C SER A 248 10.86 -2.25 8.61
N PHE A 249 10.62 -2.08 9.91
CA PHE A 249 9.55 -2.71 10.68
C PHE A 249 8.37 -1.76 10.84
N LYS A 250 7.30 -2.03 10.09
CA LYS A 250 6.09 -1.19 10.07
C LYS A 250 5.05 -1.63 11.09
N ILE A 251 4.64 -0.69 11.93
CA ILE A 251 3.55 -0.89 12.90
C ILE A 251 2.24 -0.39 12.27
N GLU A 252 1.20 -1.23 12.21
CA GLU A 252 -0.15 -0.80 11.74
C GLU A 252 -0.89 -0.11 12.88
N GLY A 253 -1.48 1.08 12.63
CA GLY A 253 -2.26 1.71 13.69
C GLY A 253 -2.56 3.19 13.58
N ARG A 254 -2.68 3.83 12.40
CA ARG A 254 -2.99 5.29 12.26
C ARG A 254 -4.25 5.76 12.98
N MET A 255 -5.21 4.85 13.26
CA MET A 255 -6.45 5.13 14.00
C MET A 255 -6.36 4.72 15.47
N LYS A 256 -5.17 4.53 16.00
CA LYS A 256 -4.94 4.07 17.37
C LYS A 256 -4.63 5.23 18.30
N GLN A 257 -4.88 5.00 19.62
CA GLN A 257 -4.57 5.95 20.66
C GLN A 257 -3.05 6.12 20.85
N PRO A 258 -2.58 7.27 21.36
CA PRO A 258 -1.17 7.51 21.63
C PRO A 258 -0.50 6.40 22.45
N SER A 259 -1.17 5.91 23.49
CA SER A 259 -0.65 4.85 24.37
C SER A 259 -0.33 3.53 23.63
N TYR A 260 -1.12 3.19 22.60
CA TYR A 260 -0.81 2.04 21.75
C TYR A 260 0.46 2.27 20.93
N VAL A 261 0.56 3.44 20.28
CA VAL A 261 1.71 3.78 19.43
C VAL A 261 2.98 3.81 20.25
N GLU A 262 2.96 4.47 21.40
CA GLU A 262 4.06 4.54 22.35
C GLU A 262 4.52 3.14 22.79
N THR A 263 3.60 2.35 23.35
CA THR A 263 3.93 1.01 23.89
C THR A 263 4.51 0.09 22.82
N VAL A 264 3.85 0.01 21.65
CA VAL A 264 4.29 -0.92 20.61
C VAL A 264 5.61 -0.46 20.01
N THR A 265 5.79 0.84 19.75
CA THR A 265 7.04 1.39 19.23
C THR A 265 8.20 1.14 20.18
N ALA A 266 8.04 1.45 21.47
CA ALA A 266 9.07 1.23 22.48
C ALA A 266 9.47 -0.26 22.62
N MET A 267 8.50 -1.17 22.50
CA MET A 267 8.79 -2.61 22.57
C MET A 267 9.57 -3.08 21.34
N TYR A 268 9.18 -2.68 20.11
CA TYR A 268 9.95 -3.04 18.93
C TYR A 268 11.34 -2.40 18.95
N ARG A 269 11.49 -1.14 19.40
CA ARG A 269 12.81 -0.51 19.58
C ARG A 269 13.67 -1.31 20.55
N LYS A 270 13.15 -1.60 21.75
CA LYS A 270 13.83 -2.39 22.79
C LYS A 270 14.40 -3.71 22.26
N TYR A 271 13.56 -4.47 21.52
CA TYR A 271 13.94 -5.80 21.06
C TYR A 271 14.78 -5.76 19.79
N THR A 272 14.66 -4.73 18.97
CA THR A 272 15.58 -4.52 17.84
C THR A 272 16.97 -4.14 18.35
N ASP A 273 17.08 -3.21 19.31
CA ASP A 273 18.35 -2.84 19.94
C ASP A 273 18.99 -4.03 20.68
N LEU A 274 18.17 -4.85 21.37
CA LEU A 274 18.66 -6.09 21.98
C LEU A 274 19.25 -7.02 20.93
N TYR A 275 18.56 -7.25 19.81
CA TYR A 275 19.05 -8.10 18.73
C TYR A 275 20.36 -7.57 18.13
N ASP A 276 20.44 -6.26 17.87
CA ASP A 276 21.63 -5.60 17.32
C ASP A 276 22.81 -5.64 18.30
N SER A 277 22.53 -5.66 19.62
CA SER A 277 23.58 -5.79 20.66
C SER A 277 24.15 -7.19 20.82
N LEU A 278 23.46 -8.22 20.30
CA LEU A 278 23.91 -9.60 20.35
C LEU A 278 25.05 -9.80 19.33
N LYS A 279 26.19 -10.29 19.83
CA LYS A 279 27.33 -10.61 18.97
C LYS A 279 26.97 -11.68 17.95
N GLU A 280 27.60 -11.61 16.78
CA GLU A 280 27.50 -12.64 15.76
C GLU A 280 27.74 -14.04 16.37
N GLY A 281 26.85 -15.00 16.09
CA GLY A 281 26.87 -16.34 16.69
C GLY A 281 26.13 -16.47 18.03
N LYS A 282 25.65 -15.38 18.67
CA LYS A 282 24.80 -15.42 19.88
C LYS A 282 23.35 -15.02 19.63
N GLN A 283 22.97 -14.80 18.39
CA GLN A 283 21.62 -14.37 17.98
C GLN A 283 20.53 -15.39 18.36
N ASP A 284 20.89 -16.68 18.50
CA ASP A 284 19.99 -17.72 18.98
C ASP A 284 19.59 -17.54 20.47
N ALA A 285 20.29 -16.68 21.21
CA ALA A 285 19.96 -16.31 22.58
C ALA A 285 18.84 -15.24 22.67
N PHE A 286 18.37 -14.69 21.54
CA PHE A 286 17.29 -13.73 21.52
C PHE A 286 16.02 -14.31 22.15
N ARG A 287 15.45 -13.62 23.13
CA ARG A 287 14.21 -14.01 23.80
C ARG A 287 13.42 -12.77 24.21
N VAL A 288 12.13 -12.80 23.94
CA VAL A 288 11.18 -11.80 24.43
C VAL A 288 10.68 -12.22 25.81
N SER A 289 10.66 -11.31 26.78
CA SER A 289 10.19 -11.62 28.13
C SER A 289 8.68 -11.89 28.17
N ALA A 290 8.23 -12.71 29.09
CA ALA A 290 6.80 -12.99 29.29
C ALA A 290 6.03 -11.71 29.70
N GLU A 291 6.68 -10.84 30.47
CA GLU A 291 6.12 -9.54 30.90
C GLU A 291 5.89 -8.62 29.71
N ASP A 292 6.88 -8.45 28.83
CA ASP A 292 6.75 -7.58 27.65
C ASP A 292 5.72 -8.11 26.65
N ARG A 293 5.61 -9.45 26.50
CA ARG A 293 4.51 -10.05 25.73
C ARG A 293 3.15 -9.70 26.32
N ARG A 294 3.03 -9.76 27.67
CA ARG A 294 1.78 -9.40 28.36
C ARG A 294 1.44 -7.92 28.12
N ILE A 295 2.41 -7.01 28.21
CA ILE A 295 2.24 -5.59 27.94
C ILE A 295 1.75 -5.36 26.50
N LEU A 296 2.37 -6.00 25.51
CA LEU A 296 1.91 -5.92 24.13
C LEU A 296 0.49 -6.44 23.92
N MET A 297 0.13 -7.54 24.60
CA MET A 297 -1.23 -8.10 24.55
C MET A 297 -2.27 -7.16 25.18
N GLU A 298 -1.90 -6.45 26.24
CA GLU A 298 -2.78 -5.50 26.94
C GLU A 298 -2.88 -4.15 26.22
N ALA A 299 -1.84 -3.71 25.49
CA ALA A 299 -1.83 -2.44 24.77
C ALA A 299 -3.01 -2.31 23.80
N TYR A 300 -3.27 -3.32 23.00
CA TYR A 300 -4.46 -3.48 22.18
C TYR A 300 -4.43 -4.79 21.41
N GLN A 301 -5.48 -5.57 21.53
CA GLN A 301 -5.74 -6.68 20.63
C GLN A 301 -7.25 -6.78 20.33
N ARG A 302 -7.59 -7.11 19.11
CA ARG A 302 -9.00 -7.35 18.77
C ARG A 302 -9.48 -8.70 19.27
N ARG A 303 -8.66 -9.77 19.11
CA ARG A 303 -9.09 -11.16 19.32
C ARG A 303 -7.92 -12.14 19.46
N GLY A 304 -6.78 -11.70 19.93
CA GLY A 304 -5.54 -12.45 20.02
C GLY A 304 -4.58 -12.15 18.89
N TYR A 305 -3.37 -12.69 19.01
CA TYR A 305 -2.27 -12.47 18.09
C TYR A 305 -1.93 -13.71 17.26
N THR A 306 -1.30 -13.49 16.13
CA THR A 306 -0.70 -14.48 15.23
C THR A 306 0.63 -13.92 14.69
N ASP A 307 1.55 -14.81 14.35
CA ASP A 307 2.76 -14.52 13.57
C ASP A 307 2.48 -14.30 12.06
N GLY A 308 1.22 -14.30 11.68
CA GLY A 308 0.75 -14.03 10.33
C GLY A 308 1.17 -15.08 9.31
N TYR A 309 1.43 -14.62 8.10
CA TYR A 309 1.83 -15.46 6.97
C TYR A 309 3.35 -15.72 6.92
N TYR A 310 4.14 -15.13 7.80
CA TYR A 310 5.59 -15.28 7.81
C TYR A 310 6.03 -16.73 7.98
N THR A 311 5.34 -17.48 8.86
CA THR A 311 5.68 -18.86 9.21
C THR A 311 4.68 -19.88 8.66
N ARG A 312 3.55 -19.44 8.11
CA ARG A 312 2.47 -20.33 7.63
C ARG A 312 1.72 -19.73 6.44
N HIS A 313 1.30 -20.57 5.52
CA HIS A 313 0.57 -20.13 4.33
C HIS A 313 -0.87 -19.68 4.67
N ASN A 314 -1.59 -20.44 5.48
CA ASN A 314 -2.92 -20.12 6.02
C ASN A 314 -3.32 -21.16 7.08
N GLY A 315 -4.36 -20.89 7.87
CA GLY A 315 -4.84 -21.86 8.87
C GLY A 315 -5.94 -21.28 9.76
N ARG A 316 -6.67 -22.20 10.42
CA ARG A 316 -7.74 -21.85 11.34
C ARG A 316 -7.23 -21.10 12.58
N GLU A 317 -6.03 -21.38 13.00
CA GLU A 317 -5.34 -20.76 14.14
C GLU A 317 -5.08 -19.26 13.93
N MET A 318 -5.06 -18.79 12.69
CA MET A 318 -4.98 -17.36 12.36
C MET A 318 -6.30 -16.63 12.56
N LEU A 319 -7.43 -17.36 12.71
CA LEU A 319 -8.76 -16.77 12.83
C LEU A 319 -9.15 -16.52 14.28
N SER A 320 -9.95 -15.49 14.47
CA SER A 320 -10.67 -15.25 15.70
C SER A 320 -12.14 -15.66 15.56
N LEU A 321 -12.40 -16.95 15.73
CA LEU A 321 -13.72 -17.54 15.51
C LEU A 321 -14.78 -17.18 16.56
N ASN A 322 -14.37 -16.82 17.77
CA ASN A 322 -15.26 -16.46 18.86
C ASN A 322 -15.08 -14.98 19.20
N ARG A 323 -16.18 -14.25 19.33
CA ARG A 323 -16.14 -12.92 19.93
C ARG A 323 -15.69 -13.10 21.38
N PRO A 324 -14.61 -12.44 21.84
CA PRO A 324 -14.35 -12.39 23.26
C PRO A 324 -15.58 -11.78 23.94
N ALA A 325 -15.99 -12.32 25.07
CA ALA A 325 -16.84 -11.60 26.01
C ALA A 325 -16.20 -10.21 26.16
N GLN A 326 -17.00 -9.15 26.02
CA GLN A 326 -16.54 -7.76 25.99
C GLN A 326 -15.31 -7.59 26.86
N ALA A 327 -14.15 -7.42 26.23
CA ALA A 327 -12.96 -7.07 26.97
C ALA A 327 -13.29 -5.74 27.64
N GLN A 328 -13.46 -5.79 28.95
CA GLN A 328 -13.64 -4.60 29.76
C GLN A 328 -12.49 -3.68 29.38
N LYS A 329 -12.83 -2.47 28.93
CA LYS A 329 -11.90 -1.36 28.76
C LYS A 329 -11.22 -1.07 30.10
N LYS A 330 -10.23 -1.87 30.47
CA LYS A 330 -9.20 -1.44 31.38
C LYS A 330 -8.13 -0.81 30.49
N GLU A 331 -8.26 0.49 30.28
CA GLU A 331 -7.14 1.35 29.88
C GLU A 331 -6.12 1.29 31.04
N THR A 332 -5.35 0.23 31.09
CA THR A 332 -4.09 0.24 31.81
C THR A 332 -3.10 0.91 30.87
N ALA A 333 -3.16 2.26 30.81
CA ALA A 333 -2.02 3.02 30.36
C ALA A 333 -0.85 2.55 31.23
N VAL A 334 0.10 1.85 30.63
CA VAL A 334 1.43 1.72 31.24
C VAL A 334 1.88 3.16 31.36
N LYS A 335 1.94 3.68 32.57
CA LYS A 335 2.54 4.98 32.84
C LYS A 335 4.03 4.80 32.58
N THR A 336 4.42 4.92 31.32
CA THR A 336 5.77 5.30 30.98
C THR A 336 5.93 6.67 31.58
N GLY A 337 7.00 6.86 32.39
CA GLY A 337 7.19 8.06 33.21
C GLY A 337 6.99 9.33 32.39
N LYS A 338 6.60 10.42 33.04
CA LYS A 338 6.28 11.75 32.43
C LYS A 338 7.04 11.95 31.13
N GLU A 339 6.29 12.01 30.04
CA GLU A 339 6.82 12.32 28.71
C GLU A 339 7.70 13.56 28.77
N GLN A 340 9.02 13.37 28.76
CA GLN A 340 9.89 14.46 28.43
C GLN A 340 9.85 14.57 26.90
N PRO A 341 9.51 15.73 26.36
CA PRO A 341 9.54 15.93 24.91
C PRO A 341 10.93 15.58 24.38
N LEU A 342 10.96 14.92 23.22
CA LEU A 342 12.22 14.62 22.56
C LEU A 342 12.97 15.92 22.32
N GLN A 343 14.24 15.99 22.76
CA GLN A 343 15.07 17.18 22.61
C GLN A 343 16.37 16.84 21.85
N LYS A 344 16.66 17.63 20.83
CA LYS A 344 17.93 17.58 20.09
C LYS A 344 19.06 18.12 20.97
N LYS A 345 20.10 17.32 21.17
CA LYS A 345 21.30 17.75 21.88
C LYS A 345 22.11 18.71 21.03
N ILE A 346 22.47 19.87 21.62
CA ILE A 346 23.23 20.92 20.97
C ILE A 346 24.42 21.35 21.84
N ASN A 347 25.46 21.89 21.21
CA ASN A 347 26.57 22.51 21.90
C ASN A 347 26.46 24.04 21.75
N GLY A 348 26.87 24.76 22.80
CA GLY A 348 26.84 26.22 22.83
C GLY A 348 28.16 26.81 23.29
N LYS A 349 28.53 27.97 22.71
CA LYS A 349 29.66 28.75 23.16
C LYS A 349 29.25 30.20 23.27
N LEU A 350 29.26 30.74 24.52
CA LEU A 350 28.96 32.13 24.80
C LEU A 350 30.27 32.90 25.04
N ILE A 351 30.45 34.01 24.34
CA ILE A 351 31.62 34.89 24.46
C ILE A 351 31.15 36.30 24.89
N LEU A 352 31.66 36.77 26.02
CA LEU A 352 31.30 38.06 26.59
C LEU A 352 32.58 38.83 26.96
N SER A 353 32.84 39.92 26.24
CA SER A 353 34.00 40.81 26.49
C SER A 353 33.50 42.26 26.59
N PRO A 354 33.92 43.04 27.59
CA PRO A 354 33.50 44.46 27.72
C PRO A 354 33.76 45.24 26.44
N GLY A 355 32.80 46.08 26.05
CA GLY A 355 32.86 46.91 24.83
C GLY A 355 32.59 46.18 23.53
N LYS A 356 32.43 44.83 23.55
CA LYS A 356 32.09 44.02 22.36
C LYS A 356 30.65 43.51 22.46
N SER A 357 30.04 43.22 21.33
CA SER A 357 28.73 42.56 21.29
C SER A 357 28.79 41.14 21.87
N ALA A 358 27.83 40.79 22.72
CA ALA A 358 27.68 39.44 23.22
C ALA A 358 27.51 38.45 22.04
N THR A 359 28.29 37.38 21.99
CA THR A 359 28.28 36.42 20.89
C THR A 359 27.93 35.05 21.40
N LEU A 360 26.90 34.40 20.78
CA LEU A 360 26.51 33.04 21.05
C LEU A 360 26.66 32.20 19.78
N ILE A 361 27.45 31.14 19.88
CA ILE A 361 27.61 30.11 18.78
C ILE A 361 26.88 28.87 19.23
N LEU A 362 25.98 28.37 18.39
CA LEU A 362 25.24 27.12 18.63
C LEU A 362 25.53 26.14 17.53
N SER A 363 25.72 24.85 17.87
CA SER A 363 25.91 23.79 16.89
C SER A 363 25.14 22.53 17.27
N ALA A 364 24.68 21.79 16.22
CA ALA A 364 23.99 20.52 16.32
C ALA A 364 24.59 19.50 15.34
N ALA A 365 24.79 18.27 15.79
CA ALA A 365 25.20 17.17 14.89
C ALA A 365 24.01 16.76 14.02
N LEU A 366 24.27 16.57 12.72
CA LEU A 366 23.31 16.06 11.73
C LEU A 366 23.86 14.76 11.11
N THR A 367 22.97 14.00 10.48
CA THR A 367 23.38 12.84 9.67
C THR A 367 24.20 13.33 8.48
N GLY A 368 25.49 13.04 8.49
CA GLY A 368 26.42 13.46 7.42
C GLY A 368 27.06 14.86 7.59
N GLY A 369 26.92 15.51 8.78
CA GLY A 369 27.54 16.82 9.00
C GLY A 369 27.15 17.48 10.31
N HIS A 370 27.19 18.81 10.34
CA HIS A 370 26.71 19.61 11.47
C HIS A 370 26.09 20.92 10.99
N ALA A 371 25.16 21.45 11.77
CA ALA A 371 24.62 22.79 11.60
C ALA A 371 25.27 23.72 12.68
N GLU A 372 25.72 24.88 12.26
CA GLU A 372 26.27 25.89 13.17
C GLU A 372 25.71 27.26 12.82
N VAL A 373 25.42 28.06 13.85
CA VAL A 373 24.97 29.44 13.74
C VAL A 373 25.70 30.33 14.77
N THR A 374 25.99 31.54 14.36
CA THR A 374 26.52 32.57 15.24
C THR A 374 25.52 33.72 15.31
N VAL A 375 25.19 34.12 16.52
CA VAL A 375 24.33 35.29 16.77
C VAL A 375 25.03 36.27 17.68
N THR A 376 24.78 37.58 17.45
CA THR A 376 25.32 38.66 18.24
C THR A 376 24.17 39.43 18.91
N GLY A 377 24.38 39.87 20.14
CA GLY A 377 23.42 40.64 20.93
C GLY A 377 23.98 41.99 21.36
N ASP A 378 23.42 42.51 22.41
CA ASP A 378 23.80 43.83 22.97
C ASP A 378 25.28 43.89 23.36
N THR A 379 25.83 45.11 23.43
CA THR A 379 27.21 45.36 23.86
C THR A 379 27.34 45.04 25.34
N VAL A 380 28.34 44.22 25.67
CA VAL A 380 28.69 43.89 27.05
C VAL A 380 29.31 45.09 27.75
N GLN A 381 28.84 45.38 28.94
CA GLN A 381 29.36 46.50 29.77
C GLN A 381 30.28 45.97 30.88
N GLU A 382 31.18 46.80 31.39
CA GLU A 382 31.87 46.52 32.66
C GLU A 382 30.88 46.59 33.81
N ALA A 383 30.99 45.67 34.78
CA ALA A 383 30.12 45.64 35.93
C ALA A 383 30.58 46.69 36.95
N LEU A 384 29.71 47.69 37.27
CA LEU A 384 30.00 48.75 38.24
C LEU A 384 29.85 48.30 39.71
N SER A 385 29.04 47.27 39.98
CA SER A 385 28.76 46.84 41.35
C SER A 385 28.58 45.30 41.50
N ARG A 386 27.92 44.62 40.59
CA ARG A 386 27.64 43.20 40.70
C ARG A 386 27.85 42.49 39.37
N PRO A 387 28.99 41.82 39.15
CA PRO A 387 29.23 41.08 37.90
C PRO A 387 28.31 39.88 37.76
N LEU A 388 28.05 39.50 36.52
CA LEU A 388 27.31 38.26 36.21
C LEU A 388 28.18 37.04 36.47
N SER A 389 27.68 36.13 37.30
CA SER A 389 28.40 34.87 37.51
C SER A 389 28.18 33.88 36.38
N ARG A 390 29.15 33.00 36.21
CA ARG A 390 29.06 31.89 35.21
C ARG A 390 27.85 31.03 35.46
N GLU A 391 27.49 30.74 36.70
CA GLU A 391 26.30 29.94 37.09
C GLU A 391 25.01 30.64 36.68
N GLN A 392 24.94 31.97 36.82
CA GLN A 392 23.77 32.75 36.38
C GLN A 392 23.61 32.70 34.86
N LEU A 393 24.69 32.87 34.11
CA LEU A 393 24.70 32.76 32.65
C LEU A 393 24.28 31.36 32.19
N GLN A 394 24.88 30.33 32.77
CA GLN A 394 24.56 28.94 32.48
C GLN A 394 23.08 28.62 32.73
N LYS A 395 22.56 29.04 33.90
CA LYS A 395 21.16 28.87 34.28
C LYS A 395 20.19 29.55 33.29
N GLN A 396 20.54 30.73 32.76
CA GLN A 396 19.67 31.42 31.80
C GLN A 396 19.71 30.77 30.41
N LEU A 397 20.87 30.34 29.94
CA LEU A 397 21.00 29.69 28.64
C LEU A 397 20.36 28.31 28.63
N GLN A 398 20.47 27.55 29.73
CA GLN A 398 19.86 26.20 29.83
C GLN A 398 18.33 26.19 29.92
N LYS A 399 17.67 27.36 30.00
CA LYS A 399 16.19 27.44 29.96
C LYS A 399 15.63 27.22 28.55
N THR A 400 15.75 26.01 28.06
CA THR A 400 15.29 25.59 26.71
C THR A 400 14.00 24.79 26.72
N GLY A 401 13.31 24.67 27.85
CA GLY A 401 12.19 23.73 28.07
C GLY A 401 10.98 23.85 27.12
N ASN A 402 10.85 25.01 26.43
CA ASN A 402 9.78 25.23 25.43
C ASN A 402 10.31 25.14 23.98
N THR A 403 11.47 24.52 23.77
CA THR A 403 12.07 24.33 22.44
C THR A 403 12.44 22.88 22.21
N GLU A 404 12.71 22.52 20.96
CA GLU A 404 13.17 21.19 20.54
C GLU A 404 14.63 20.88 20.92
N PHE A 405 15.31 21.82 21.66
CA PHE A 405 16.74 21.73 21.94
C PHE A 405 17.05 21.60 23.42
N ALA A 406 18.14 20.89 23.73
CA ALA A 406 18.76 20.84 25.06
C ALA A 406 20.27 20.90 24.91
N PHE A 407 20.92 21.71 25.74
CA PHE A 407 22.38 21.77 25.75
C PHE A 407 22.99 20.45 26.24
N GLN A 408 23.89 19.89 25.45
CA GLN A 408 24.76 18.78 25.83
C GLN A 408 26.02 19.35 26.48
N ASP A 409 26.62 20.39 25.87
CA ASP A 409 27.76 21.13 26.38
C ASP A 409 27.57 22.64 26.16
N LEU A 410 28.09 23.45 27.11
CA LEU A 410 27.99 24.88 27.11
C LEU A 410 29.30 25.51 27.62
N ASP A 411 30.10 26.01 26.68
CA ASP A 411 31.34 26.77 26.99
C ASP A 411 31.01 28.26 27.16
N ILE A 412 31.28 28.79 28.35
CA ILE A 412 31.07 30.21 28.67
C ILE A 412 32.42 30.87 28.89
N ARG A 413 32.74 31.87 28.04
CA ARG A 413 33.97 32.65 28.11
C ARG A 413 33.66 34.10 28.42
N THR A 414 34.17 34.56 29.53
CA THR A 414 34.03 35.96 30.00
C THR A 414 35.40 36.59 30.16
N GLU A 415 35.56 37.84 29.74
CA GLU A 415 36.75 38.64 29.98
C GLU A 415 36.40 39.74 30.99
N GLY A 416 37.07 39.75 32.19
CA GLY A 416 36.81 40.72 33.24
C GLY A 416 35.47 40.62 33.94
N ASP A 417 35.15 41.63 34.74
CA ASP A 417 33.85 41.75 35.41
C ASP A 417 32.80 42.32 34.45
N ILE A 418 31.86 41.53 34.06
CA ILE A 418 30.90 41.86 33.00
C ILE A 418 29.50 42.13 33.56
N PHE A 419 28.77 43.02 32.88
CA PHE A 419 27.34 43.26 33.06
C PHE A 419 26.62 43.16 31.70
N LEU A 420 25.52 42.43 31.69
CA LEU A 420 24.57 42.37 30.58
C LEU A 420 23.16 42.09 31.16
N PRO A 421 22.12 42.79 30.73
CA PRO A 421 20.76 42.49 31.19
C PRO A 421 20.37 41.04 30.92
N LEU A 422 19.73 40.40 31.90
CA LEU A 422 19.27 39.00 31.71
C LEU A 422 18.27 38.88 30.54
N GLN A 423 17.54 39.94 30.23
CA GLN A 423 16.66 40.03 29.08
C GLN A 423 17.44 39.89 27.76
N SER A 424 18.61 40.54 27.65
CA SER A 424 19.48 40.44 26.46
C SER A 424 20.04 39.05 26.28
N ILE A 425 20.42 38.35 27.37
CA ILE A 425 20.87 36.96 27.33
C ILE A 425 19.74 36.03 26.84
N ASN A 426 18.52 36.26 27.35
CA ASN A 426 17.35 35.46 26.91
C ASN A 426 16.97 35.73 25.45
N ALA A 427 17.09 36.99 24.98
CA ALA A 427 16.88 37.33 23.58
C ALA A 427 17.93 36.63 22.68
N LEU A 428 19.21 36.72 23.05
CA LEU A 428 20.33 36.10 22.35
C LEU A 428 20.13 34.58 22.22
N ARG A 429 19.74 33.90 23.32
CA ARG A 429 19.41 32.47 23.31
C ARG A 429 18.26 32.19 22.36
N ARG A 430 17.14 32.91 22.43
CA ARG A 430 15.95 32.69 21.60
C ARG A 430 16.29 32.82 20.12
N THR A 431 16.91 33.92 19.73
CA THR A 431 17.34 34.18 18.36
C THR A 431 18.33 33.11 17.87
N GLY A 432 19.24 32.67 18.75
CA GLY A 432 20.19 31.60 18.41
C GLY A 432 19.51 30.28 18.13
N LEU A 433 18.56 29.89 18.98
CA LEU A 433 17.80 28.61 18.79
C LEU A 433 16.89 28.68 17.59
N GLU A 434 16.23 29.81 17.31
CA GLU A 434 15.42 30.01 16.08
C GLU A 434 16.30 29.87 14.83
N LYS A 435 17.41 30.58 14.75
CA LYS A 435 18.34 30.48 13.61
C LYS A 435 18.94 29.07 13.44
N LEU A 436 19.20 28.37 14.56
CA LEU A 436 19.68 26.97 14.48
C LEU A 436 18.59 26.04 13.91
N LYS A 437 17.34 26.25 14.35
CA LYS A 437 16.19 25.55 13.81
C LYS A 437 16.08 25.73 12.28
N ASP A 438 16.08 27.00 11.85
CA ASP A 438 16.01 27.35 10.43
C ASP A 438 17.18 26.73 9.64
N ARG A 439 18.42 26.85 10.17
CA ARG A 439 19.61 26.28 9.55
C ARG A 439 19.52 24.76 9.36
N ILE A 440 18.94 24.04 10.34
CA ILE A 440 18.72 22.60 10.24
C ILE A 440 17.66 22.31 9.18
N THR A 441 16.49 22.95 9.27
CA THR A 441 15.37 22.63 8.37
C THR A 441 15.64 23.05 6.93
N ASP A 442 16.31 24.19 6.71
CA ASP A 442 16.69 24.67 5.36
C ASP A 442 17.60 23.68 4.62
N SER A 443 18.38 22.87 5.34
CA SER A 443 19.24 21.86 4.69
C SER A 443 18.46 20.73 4.01
N PHE A 444 17.17 20.59 4.31
CA PHE A 444 16.27 19.59 3.72
C PHE A 444 15.34 20.18 2.66
N ARG A 445 15.24 21.54 2.56
CA ARG A 445 14.36 22.21 1.58
C ARG A 445 14.79 21.89 0.15
N ARG A 446 13.80 21.63 -0.71
CA ARG A 446 14.03 21.51 -2.15
C ARG A 446 13.67 22.82 -2.84
N THR A 447 14.62 23.38 -3.56
CA THR A 447 14.52 24.70 -4.23
C THR A 447 14.46 24.60 -5.74
N ASP A 448 14.46 23.38 -6.28
CA ASP A 448 14.34 23.12 -7.71
C ASP A 448 13.02 23.67 -8.28
N ASP A 449 13.09 24.21 -9.50
CA ASP A 449 11.90 24.71 -10.19
C ASP A 449 11.08 23.55 -10.74
N VAL A 450 10.00 23.23 -10.02
CA VAL A 450 9.06 22.16 -10.38
C VAL A 450 7.99 22.76 -11.29
N GLN A 451 8.12 22.52 -12.60
CA GLN A 451 7.11 22.94 -13.58
C GLN A 451 6.04 21.85 -13.71
N LYS A 452 4.77 22.24 -13.68
CA LYS A 452 3.65 21.32 -13.82
C LYS A 452 3.67 20.64 -15.19
N VAL A 453 3.89 19.32 -15.20
CA VAL A 453 3.86 18.52 -16.42
C VAL A 453 2.42 18.49 -16.99
N PRO A 454 2.22 18.68 -18.29
CA PRO A 454 0.91 18.63 -18.91
C PRO A 454 0.19 17.30 -18.67
N CYS A 455 -1.13 17.36 -18.52
CA CYS A 455 -1.96 16.16 -18.48
C CYS A 455 -1.82 15.36 -19.79
N ILE A 456 -1.88 14.04 -19.71
CA ILE A 456 -1.96 13.21 -20.92
C ILE A 456 -3.26 13.59 -21.66
N PRO A 457 -3.19 13.96 -22.95
CA PRO A 457 -4.37 14.38 -23.70
C PRO A 457 -5.47 13.30 -23.68
N CYS A 458 -6.71 13.73 -23.58
CA CYS A 458 -7.85 12.84 -23.81
C CYS A 458 -7.80 12.36 -25.27
N SER A 459 -8.01 11.07 -25.49
CA SER A 459 -8.34 10.58 -26.83
C SER A 459 -9.54 11.38 -27.34
N ALA A 460 -9.50 11.83 -28.59
CA ALA A 460 -10.61 12.58 -29.19
C ALA A 460 -11.94 11.84 -28.91
N PRO A 461 -13.06 12.56 -28.69
CA PRO A 461 -14.34 11.91 -28.46
C PRO A 461 -14.60 10.96 -29.64
N SER A 462 -14.65 9.66 -29.35
CA SER A 462 -15.00 8.67 -30.36
C SER A 462 -16.43 8.95 -30.81
N LYS A 463 -16.70 8.84 -32.11
CA LYS A 463 -18.08 8.80 -32.60
C LYS A 463 -18.82 7.68 -31.86
N GLU A 464 -20.08 7.91 -31.53
CA GLU A 464 -20.92 6.83 -31.01
C GLU A 464 -20.79 5.58 -31.87
N ARG A 465 -20.62 4.44 -31.23
CA ARG A 465 -20.44 3.17 -31.92
C ARG A 465 -21.67 2.28 -31.71
N PRO A 466 -22.30 1.77 -32.79
CA PRO A 466 -23.37 0.79 -32.66
C PRO A 466 -22.91 -0.43 -31.85
N LEU A 467 -23.75 -0.97 -30.97
CA LEU A 467 -23.39 -2.12 -30.15
C LEU A 467 -22.90 -3.29 -30.98
N GLY A 468 -23.55 -3.60 -32.10
CA GLY A 468 -23.19 -4.71 -33.00
C GLY A 468 -21.81 -4.60 -33.65
N GLU A 469 -21.18 -3.43 -33.64
CA GLU A 469 -19.83 -3.21 -34.12
C GLU A 469 -18.76 -3.39 -33.03
N ILE A 470 -19.14 -3.46 -31.76
CA ILE A 470 -18.21 -3.65 -30.64
C ILE A 470 -17.99 -5.16 -30.45
N PRO A 471 -16.74 -5.67 -30.51
CA PRO A 471 -16.46 -7.09 -30.36
C PRO A 471 -16.96 -7.65 -29.03
N LEU A 472 -17.51 -8.86 -29.06
CA LEU A 472 -17.90 -9.60 -27.85
C LEU A 472 -16.80 -10.56 -27.44
N PHE A 473 -16.30 -10.41 -26.22
CA PHE A 473 -15.39 -11.30 -25.54
C PHE A 473 -16.13 -12.08 -24.45
N VAL A 474 -15.66 -13.29 -24.15
CA VAL A 474 -16.25 -14.15 -23.12
C VAL A 474 -15.15 -14.67 -22.21
N SER A 475 -15.37 -14.59 -20.89
CA SER A 475 -14.50 -15.28 -19.91
C SER A 475 -15.20 -16.55 -19.41
N ALA A 476 -14.50 -17.68 -19.46
CA ALA A 476 -15.02 -19.01 -19.12
C ALA A 476 -14.13 -19.70 -18.08
N MET A 477 -14.74 -20.14 -16.97
CA MET A 477 -14.08 -20.91 -15.91
C MET A 477 -14.30 -22.42 -16.02
N SER A 478 -15.03 -22.88 -17.04
CA SER A 478 -15.21 -24.31 -17.36
C SER A 478 -15.19 -24.56 -18.87
N ALA A 479 -14.88 -25.79 -19.26
CA ALA A 479 -14.93 -26.22 -20.66
C ALA A 479 -16.35 -26.10 -21.24
N GLU A 480 -17.40 -26.46 -20.47
CA GLU A 480 -18.79 -26.34 -20.88
C GLU A 480 -19.19 -24.92 -21.26
N GLN A 481 -18.76 -23.93 -20.45
CA GLN A 481 -18.98 -22.51 -20.74
C GLN A 481 -18.27 -22.05 -22.01
N ALA A 482 -17.03 -22.51 -22.23
CA ALA A 482 -16.26 -22.18 -23.43
C ALA A 482 -16.89 -22.82 -24.69
N TRP A 483 -17.40 -24.06 -24.61
CA TRP A 483 -18.16 -24.70 -25.67
C TRP A 483 -19.47 -23.95 -25.98
N ALA A 484 -20.18 -23.51 -24.95
CA ALA A 484 -21.36 -22.66 -25.12
C ALA A 484 -21.02 -21.35 -25.83
N ALA A 485 -19.93 -20.69 -25.44
CA ALA A 485 -19.46 -19.45 -26.07
C ALA A 485 -19.10 -19.66 -27.55
N LEU A 486 -18.41 -20.74 -27.88
CA LEU A 486 -18.09 -21.10 -29.27
C LEU A 486 -19.33 -21.29 -30.13
N SER A 487 -20.48 -21.64 -29.55
CA SER A 487 -21.74 -21.80 -30.33
C SER A 487 -22.33 -20.47 -30.81
N ILE A 488 -21.88 -19.33 -30.29
CA ILE A 488 -22.42 -17.98 -30.56
C ILE A 488 -21.57 -17.26 -31.60
N PRO A 489 -22.09 -16.95 -32.78
CA PRO A 489 -21.31 -16.32 -33.88
C PRO A 489 -20.73 -14.92 -33.55
N ALA A 490 -21.33 -14.21 -32.59
CA ALA A 490 -20.88 -12.86 -32.20
C ALA A 490 -19.60 -12.87 -31.36
N VAL A 491 -19.25 -14.01 -30.74
CA VAL A 491 -18.05 -14.12 -29.90
C VAL A 491 -16.80 -14.10 -30.76
N LYS A 492 -15.87 -13.22 -30.42
CA LYS A 492 -14.58 -13.03 -31.10
C LYS A 492 -13.40 -13.55 -30.31
N ARG A 493 -13.48 -13.52 -28.96
CA ARG A 493 -12.40 -13.96 -28.08
C ARG A 493 -12.97 -14.68 -26.84
N ILE A 494 -12.30 -15.74 -26.42
CA ILE A 494 -12.60 -16.48 -25.18
C ILE A 494 -11.38 -16.42 -24.27
N TYR A 495 -11.55 -15.92 -23.05
CA TYR A 495 -10.57 -16.06 -21.96
C TYR A 495 -10.86 -17.35 -21.22
N LEU A 496 -10.05 -18.38 -21.47
CA LEU A 496 -10.19 -19.69 -20.84
C LEU A 496 -9.29 -19.78 -19.60
N SER A 497 -9.86 -20.14 -18.44
CA SER A 497 -9.07 -20.34 -17.23
C SER A 497 -7.94 -21.36 -17.46
N ASP A 498 -6.74 -21.01 -17.02
CA ASP A 498 -5.57 -21.90 -17.03
C ASP A 498 -5.79 -23.21 -16.27
N THR A 499 -6.64 -23.18 -15.23
CA THR A 499 -7.02 -24.38 -14.46
C THR A 499 -7.85 -25.37 -15.29
N VAL A 500 -8.63 -24.90 -16.26
CA VAL A 500 -9.35 -25.76 -17.22
C VAL A 500 -8.37 -26.46 -18.14
N TRP A 501 -7.41 -25.71 -18.67
CA TRP A 501 -6.37 -26.28 -19.54
C TRP A 501 -5.47 -27.28 -18.79
N ALA A 502 -5.09 -26.97 -17.54
CA ALA A 502 -4.27 -27.82 -16.71
C ALA A 502 -4.90 -29.19 -16.39
N GLN A 503 -6.23 -29.28 -16.42
CA GLN A 503 -6.96 -30.56 -16.22
C GLN A 503 -6.96 -31.46 -17.44
N GLY A 504 -6.47 -31.00 -18.60
CA GLY A 504 -6.49 -31.70 -19.87
C GLY A 504 -7.84 -31.59 -20.60
N GLY A 505 -7.90 -32.03 -21.84
CA GLY A 505 -9.15 -32.03 -22.64
C GLY A 505 -9.49 -30.69 -23.31
N ALA A 506 -8.66 -29.69 -23.23
CA ALA A 506 -8.90 -28.41 -23.91
C ALA A 506 -8.50 -28.40 -25.41
N GLN A 507 -7.78 -29.39 -25.90
CA GLN A 507 -7.25 -29.38 -27.27
C GLN A 507 -8.36 -29.34 -28.33
N GLU A 508 -9.39 -30.16 -28.18
CA GLU A 508 -10.55 -30.18 -29.11
C GLU A 508 -11.27 -28.83 -29.15
N LEU A 509 -11.40 -28.17 -27.97
CA LEU A 509 -11.98 -26.85 -27.87
C LEU A 509 -11.13 -25.83 -28.63
N LEU A 510 -9.80 -25.83 -28.46
CA LEU A 510 -8.87 -24.93 -29.13
C LEU A 510 -8.90 -25.14 -30.67
N ASP A 511 -8.94 -26.39 -31.14
CA ASP A 511 -9.03 -26.71 -32.58
C ASP A 511 -10.37 -26.25 -33.14
N LYS A 512 -11.46 -26.42 -32.40
CA LYS A 512 -12.78 -25.93 -32.79
C LYS A 512 -12.83 -24.40 -32.85
N ALA A 513 -12.22 -23.71 -31.88
CA ALA A 513 -12.14 -22.26 -31.87
C ALA A 513 -11.40 -21.75 -33.12
N ARG A 514 -10.24 -22.33 -33.45
CA ARG A 514 -9.49 -22.00 -34.67
C ARG A 514 -10.34 -22.18 -35.94
N SER A 515 -11.10 -23.28 -36.03
CA SER A 515 -11.98 -23.55 -37.20
C SER A 515 -13.10 -22.50 -37.35
N ARG A 516 -13.45 -21.81 -36.25
CA ARG A 516 -14.47 -20.75 -36.20
C ARG A 516 -13.89 -19.33 -36.19
N GLN A 517 -12.58 -19.19 -36.28
CA GLN A 517 -11.86 -17.91 -36.17
C GLN A 517 -12.19 -17.15 -34.86
N VAL A 518 -12.32 -17.87 -33.75
CA VAL A 518 -12.48 -17.35 -32.40
C VAL A 518 -11.14 -17.48 -31.70
N GLU A 519 -10.60 -16.36 -31.23
CA GLU A 519 -9.35 -16.33 -30.48
C GLU A 519 -9.56 -16.93 -29.09
N VAL A 520 -8.62 -17.74 -28.61
CA VAL A 520 -8.63 -18.26 -27.24
C VAL A 520 -7.38 -17.80 -26.53
N TYR A 521 -7.59 -16.97 -25.50
CA TYR A 521 -6.53 -16.46 -24.62
C TYR A 521 -6.54 -17.24 -23.31
N VAL A 522 -5.38 -17.54 -22.76
CA VAL A 522 -5.28 -18.10 -21.42
C VAL A 522 -5.55 -17.03 -20.37
N SER A 523 -6.46 -17.30 -19.44
CA SER A 523 -6.70 -16.45 -18.26
C SER A 523 -5.81 -16.93 -17.13
N MET A 524 -4.78 -16.14 -16.80
CA MET A 524 -3.77 -16.49 -15.81
C MET A 524 -4.25 -16.23 -14.37
N ALA A 525 -3.50 -16.75 -13.39
CA ALA A 525 -3.81 -16.67 -11.96
C ALA A 525 -4.03 -15.23 -11.44
N GLU A 526 -4.96 -15.07 -10.48
CA GLU A 526 -5.20 -13.77 -9.83
C GLU A 526 -3.99 -13.28 -9.03
N ILE A 527 -3.28 -14.18 -8.38
CA ILE A 527 -2.11 -13.93 -7.55
C ILE A 527 -0.95 -14.80 -8.02
N TYR A 528 0.20 -14.18 -8.22
CA TYR A 528 1.41 -14.86 -8.64
C TYR A 528 2.35 -15.04 -7.44
N ARG A 529 2.41 -16.25 -6.90
CA ARG A 529 3.32 -16.69 -5.86
C ARG A 529 4.05 -17.96 -6.31
N ARG A 530 4.79 -18.58 -5.41
CA ARG A 530 5.59 -19.78 -5.70
C ARG A 530 4.81 -20.87 -6.44
N GLU A 531 3.56 -21.13 -6.07
CA GLU A 531 2.73 -22.14 -6.74
C GLU A 531 2.46 -21.79 -8.21
N ALA A 532 2.24 -20.50 -8.50
CA ALA A 532 2.06 -20.01 -9.87
C ALA A 532 3.39 -20.00 -10.64
N GLU A 533 4.50 -19.66 -9.99
CA GLU A 533 5.85 -19.72 -10.55
C GLU A 533 6.19 -21.16 -10.95
N ASP A 534 5.95 -22.13 -10.08
CA ASP A 534 6.16 -23.57 -10.33
C ASP A 534 5.30 -24.09 -11.49
N PHE A 535 4.04 -23.62 -11.59
CA PHE A 535 3.13 -24.01 -12.66
C PHE A 535 3.55 -23.44 -14.01
N TYR A 536 3.68 -22.12 -14.09
CA TYR A 536 4.03 -21.46 -15.36
C TYR A 536 5.46 -21.78 -15.81
N GLY A 537 6.39 -21.99 -14.88
CA GLY A 537 7.73 -22.44 -15.20
C GLY A 537 7.77 -23.75 -16.00
N LYS A 538 6.77 -24.63 -15.80
CA LYS A 538 6.63 -25.93 -16.51
C LYS A 538 5.78 -25.84 -17.78
N HIS A 539 4.84 -24.91 -17.82
CA HIS A 539 3.76 -24.95 -18.82
C HIS A 539 3.76 -23.79 -19.80
N LEU A 540 4.60 -22.77 -19.61
CA LEU A 540 4.54 -21.54 -20.41
C LEU A 540 4.78 -21.79 -21.91
N ASP A 541 5.70 -22.67 -22.28
CA ASP A 541 5.96 -23.02 -23.67
C ASP A 541 4.75 -23.69 -24.34
N ALA A 542 4.03 -24.54 -23.58
CA ALA A 542 2.82 -25.17 -24.07
C ALA A 542 1.68 -24.15 -24.19
N ILE A 543 1.56 -23.22 -23.24
CA ILE A 543 0.63 -22.10 -23.30
C ILE A 543 0.93 -21.25 -24.54
N ALA A 544 2.19 -20.89 -24.76
CA ALA A 544 2.60 -20.09 -25.92
C ALA A 544 2.29 -20.77 -27.26
N ARG A 545 2.34 -22.09 -27.36
CA ARG A 545 1.97 -22.83 -28.58
C ARG A 545 0.46 -22.91 -28.81
N ASN A 546 -0.30 -23.10 -27.76
CA ASN A 546 -1.71 -23.49 -27.88
C ASN A 546 -2.70 -22.32 -27.86
N PHE A 547 -2.41 -21.25 -27.16
CA PHE A 547 -3.29 -20.09 -27.02
C PHE A 547 -2.90 -18.97 -28.00
N ASP A 548 -3.88 -18.13 -28.39
CA ASP A 548 -3.67 -17.00 -29.27
C ASP A 548 -3.18 -15.73 -28.53
N GLY A 549 -3.28 -15.73 -27.20
CA GLY A 549 -2.82 -14.67 -26.33
C GLY A 549 -3.03 -15.01 -24.87
N ALA A 550 -2.88 -14.03 -23.97
CA ALA A 550 -3.10 -14.16 -22.54
C ALA A 550 -3.86 -12.97 -21.96
N ILE A 551 -4.64 -13.19 -20.88
CA ILE A 551 -5.09 -12.12 -19.99
C ILE A 551 -4.46 -12.31 -18.63
N VAL A 552 -3.78 -11.28 -18.15
CA VAL A 552 -3.08 -11.26 -16.87
C VAL A 552 -3.82 -10.39 -15.85
N LYS A 553 -3.70 -10.74 -14.58
CA LYS A 553 -4.42 -10.09 -13.48
C LYS A 553 -3.50 -9.47 -12.42
N ASN A 554 -2.21 -9.51 -12.67
CA ASN A 554 -1.15 -8.97 -11.81
C ASN A 554 0.07 -8.60 -12.67
N LEU A 555 0.93 -7.75 -12.12
CA LEU A 555 2.13 -7.28 -12.79
C LEU A 555 3.14 -8.40 -13.03
N GLU A 556 3.27 -9.31 -12.08
CA GLU A 556 4.22 -10.42 -12.12
C GLU A 556 4.00 -11.33 -13.32
N SER A 557 2.73 -11.70 -13.58
CA SER A 557 2.38 -12.53 -14.75
C SER A 557 2.69 -11.81 -16.06
N PHE A 558 2.44 -10.49 -16.13
CA PHE A 558 2.77 -9.69 -17.32
C PHE A 558 4.28 -9.70 -17.58
N LEU A 559 5.06 -9.42 -16.54
CA LEU A 559 6.53 -9.37 -16.62
C LEU A 559 7.14 -10.74 -16.94
N LEU A 560 6.59 -11.82 -16.37
CA LEU A 560 6.99 -13.19 -16.70
C LEU A 560 6.83 -13.47 -18.20
N LEU A 561 5.67 -13.14 -18.78
CA LEU A 561 5.42 -13.34 -20.20
C LEU A 561 6.44 -12.59 -21.07
N LYS A 562 6.76 -11.36 -20.67
CA LYS A 562 7.78 -10.54 -21.36
C LYS A 562 9.19 -11.13 -21.23
N GLU A 563 9.59 -11.49 -20.02
CA GLU A 563 10.92 -12.08 -19.74
C GLU A 563 11.13 -13.39 -20.53
N LYS A 564 10.08 -14.19 -20.65
CA LYS A 564 10.12 -15.45 -21.39
C LYS A 564 9.89 -15.31 -22.90
N GLY A 565 9.81 -14.10 -23.43
CA GLY A 565 9.67 -13.84 -24.86
C GLY A 565 8.32 -14.24 -25.45
N PHE A 566 7.23 -14.20 -24.65
CA PHE A 566 5.89 -14.44 -25.18
C PHE A 566 5.51 -13.34 -26.19
N SER A 567 5.39 -13.74 -27.46
CA SER A 567 5.24 -12.82 -28.59
C SER A 567 3.79 -12.51 -28.97
N LYS A 568 2.82 -13.18 -28.34
CA LYS A 568 1.39 -13.00 -28.62
C LYS A 568 0.79 -11.86 -27.80
N PRO A 569 -0.40 -11.34 -28.20
CA PRO A 569 -1.05 -10.26 -27.47
C PRO A 569 -1.33 -10.59 -25.99
N VAL A 570 -1.21 -9.59 -25.13
CA VAL A 570 -1.48 -9.73 -23.71
C VAL A 570 -2.47 -8.64 -23.25
N ASP A 571 -3.61 -9.07 -22.77
CA ASP A 571 -4.61 -8.21 -22.16
C ASP A 571 -4.43 -8.14 -20.64
N THR A 572 -4.93 -7.08 -20.00
CA THR A 572 -4.94 -6.96 -18.54
C THR A 572 -6.37 -6.97 -17.99
N GLY A 573 -6.59 -7.69 -16.90
CA GLY A 573 -7.87 -7.76 -16.20
C GLY A 573 -8.13 -6.51 -15.33
N ALA A 574 -9.34 -6.38 -14.78
CA ALA A 574 -9.79 -5.24 -13.96
C ALA A 574 -8.89 -4.96 -12.74
N SER A 575 -8.18 -5.96 -12.25
CA SER A 575 -7.22 -5.85 -11.16
C SER A 575 -5.89 -5.18 -11.53
N ALA A 576 -5.69 -4.81 -12.80
CA ALA A 576 -4.63 -3.90 -13.23
C ALA A 576 -4.85 -2.46 -12.75
N TYR A 577 -6.06 -2.15 -12.27
CA TYR A 577 -6.44 -0.84 -11.72
C TYR A 577 -6.05 0.35 -12.61
N ALA A 578 -6.37 0.28 -13.91
CA ALA A 578 -6.17 1.38 -14.85
C ALA A 578 -7.23 2.49 -14.64
N TRP A 579 -7.14 3.22 -13.53
CA TRP A 579 -8.14 4.19 -13.07
C TRP A 579 -7.98 5.59 -13.69
N ASN A 580 -6.87 5.83 -14.36
CA ASN A 580 -6.54 7.10 -14.95
C ASN A 580 -5.70 6.89 -16.23
N ARG A 581 -5.55 7.93 -17.05
CA ARG A 581 -4.83 7.85 -18.32
C ARG A 581 -3.37 7.46 -18.17
N ARG A 582 -2.73 7.88 -17.07
CA ARG A 582 -1.33 7.52 -16.79
C ARG A 582 -1.19 6.03 -16.47
N ALA A 583 -2.13 5.45 -15.73
CA ALA A 583 -2.16 4.00 -15.49
C ALA A 583 -2.49 3.24 -16.79
N CYS A 584 -3.39 3.73 -17.63
CA CYS A 584 -3.64 3.14 -18.96
C CYS A 584 -2.39 3.22 -19.84
N ALA A 585 -1.69 4.36 -19.86
CA ALA A 585 -0.44 4.53 -20.57
C ALA A 585 0.66 3.58 -20.06
N PHE A 586 0.79 3.45 -18.74
CA PHE A 586 1.74 2.51 -18.14
C PHE A 586 1.57 1.08 -18.68
N TRP A 587 0.35 0.55 -18.69
CA TRP A 587 0.09 -0.80 -19.20
C TRP A 587 0.30 -0.90 -20.72
N ARG A 588 -0.14 0.09 -21.47
CA ARG A 588 0.11 0.16 -22.92
C ARG A 588 1.60 0.19 -23.26
N ASP A 589 2.39 1.00 -22.54
CA ASP A 589 3.82 1.15 -22.76
C ASP A 589 4.61 -0.12 -22.35
N LEU A 590 4.07 -0.90 -21.39
CA LEU A 590 4.53 -2.26 -21.15
C LEU A 590 4.18 -3.22 -22.29
N GLY A 591 3.22 -2.86 -23.16
CA GLY A 591 2.77 -3.63 -24.32
C GLY A 591 1.47 -4.43 -24.08
N ALA A 592 0.62 -3.99 -23.15
CA ALA A 592 -0.75 -4.51 -23.05
C ALA A 592 -1.56 -4.08 -24.28
N ASP A 593 -2.35 -5.01 -24.84
CA ASP A 593 -3.21 -4.76 -25.99
C ASP A 593 -4.54 -4.15 -25.53
N PHE A 594 -5.29 -4.84 -24.71
CA PHE A 594 -6.50 -4.34 -24.07
C PHE A 594 -6.38 -4.32 -22.55
N THR A 595 -7.19 -3.45 -21.93
CA THR A 595 -7.30 -3.36 -20.46
C THR A 595 -8.76 -3.40 -20.04
N GLU A 596 -9.11 -4.30 -19.14
CA GLU A 596 -10.47 -4.40 -18.59
C GLU A 596 -10.80 -3.16 -17.73
N ALA A 597 -11.99 -2.61 -17.95
CA ALA A 597 -12.47 -1.42 -17.26
C ALA A 597 -12.52 -1.61 -15.74
N PRO A 598 -12.08 -0.62 -14.95
CA PRO A 598 -12.25 -0.64 -13.50
C PRO A 598 -13.71 -0.73 -13.07
N LEU A 599 -14.03 -1.70 -12.21
CA LEU A 599 -15.41 -1.97 -11.77
C LEU A 599 -16.00 -0.90 -10.84
N GLU A 600 -15.19 0.00 -10.32
CA GLU A 600 -15.58 1.03 -9.34
C GLU A 600 -15.78 2.42 -9.98
N LEU A 601 -15.51 2.58 -11.27
CA LEU A 601 -15.75 3.82 -12.01
C LEU A 601 -17.12 3.83 -12.69
N ASN A 602 -17.74 5.01 -12.77
CA ASN A 602 -18.98 5.19 -13.54
C ASN A 602 -18.69 5.44 -15.03
N ALA A 603 -19.75 5.41 -15.85
CA ALA A 603 -19.65 5.60 -17.30
C ALA A 603 -18.95 6.91 -17.71
N GLN A 604 -19.18 8.01 -16.97
CA GLN A 604 -18.54 9.29 -17.25
C GLN A 604 -17.05 9.26 -16.92
N GLU A 605 -16.65 8.67 -15.78
CA GLU A 605 -15.26 8.50 -15.36
C GLU A 605 -14.50 7.56 -16.30
N LEU A 606 -15.17 6.47 -16.78
CA LEU A 606 -14.63 5.59 -17.82
C LEU A 606 -14.43 6.33 -19.14
N GLY A 607 -15.30 7.31 -19.45
CA GLY A 607 -15.17 8.19 -20.61
C GLY A 607 -13.91 9.05 -20.61
N ASP A 608 -13.32 9.29 -19.45
CA ASP A 608 -12.07 10.04 -19.31
C ASP A 608 -10.83 9.20 -19.65
N LEU A 609 -10.95 7.86 -19.81
CA LEU A 609 -9.85 6.93 -20.05
C LEU A 609 -9.60 6.65 -21.54
N ASP A 610 -8.60 5.80 -21.86
CA ASP A 610 -8.40 5.26 -23.21
C ASP A 610 -9.45 4.19 -23.53
N ARG A 611 -10.53 4.61 -24.17
CA ARG A 611 -11.70 3.75 -24.44
C ARG A 611 -11.46 2.78 -25.58
N SER A 612 -10.59 3.12 -26.53
CA SER A 612 -10.34 2.29 -27.73
C SER A 612 -9.72 0.93 -27.39
N ARG A 613 -9.01 0.84 -26.26
CA ARG A 613 -8.39 -0.37 -25.74
C ARG A 613 -9.09 -0.89 -24.47
N MET A 614 -10.29 -0.40 -24.18
CA MET A 614 -11.06 -0.79 -23.00
C MET A 614 -11.89 -2.03 -23.29
N ILE A 615 -11.82 -3.04 -22.42
CA ILE A 615 -12.78 -4.14 -22.35
C ILE A 615 -13.82 -3.76 -21.28
N LEU A 616 -15.07 -3.56 -21.66
CA LEU A 616 -16.15 -3.22 -20.75
C LEU A 616 -16.91 -4.46 -20.30
N PRO A 617 -16.85 -4.87 -19.03
CA PRO A 617 -17.72 -5.92 -18.50
C PRO A 617 -19.19 -5.49 -18.57
N VAL A 618 -20.04 -6.33 -19.18
CA VAL A 618 -21.49 -6.08 -19.33
C VAL A 618 -22.34 -7.17 -18.68
N TYR A 619 -21.74 -8.32 -18.39
CA TYR A 619 -22.35 -9.40 -17.63
C TYR A 619 -21.28 -10.16 -16.84
N GLY A 620 -21.64 -10.57 -15.62
CA GLY A 620 -20.90 -11.58 -14.85
C GLY A 620 -20.87 -11.34 -13.34
N TYR A 621 -20.47 -12.38 -12.63
CA TYR A 621 -20.20 -12.31 -11.19
C TYR A 621 -18.73 -11.90 -10.98
N PHE A 622 -18.52 -10.79 -10.26
CA PHE A 622 -17.18 -10.26 -10.06
C PHE A 622 -16.52 -10.77 -8.80
N PRO A 623 -15.19 -10.96 -8.81
CA PRO A 623 -14.41 -11.12 -7.61
C PRO A 623 -14.56 -9.91 -6.70
N VAL A 624 -15.10 -10.11 -5.49
CA VAL A 624 -15.13 -9.05 -4.46
C VAL A 624 -13.98 -9.18 -3.49
N MET A 625 -13.31 -10.35 -3.44
CA MET A 625 -12.18 -10.59 -2.56
C MET A 625 -11.31 -11.75 -3.08
N VAL A 626 -10.00 -11.53 -3.13
CA VAL A 626 -9.01 -12.60 -3.36
C VAL A 626 -8.22 -12.78 -2.08
N SER A 627 -8.19 -13.99 -1.49
CA SER A 627 -7.66 -14.23 -0.16
C SER A 627 -6.73 -15.43 -0.08
N ALA A 628 -5.61 -15.26 0.63
CA ALA A 628 -4.76 -16.37 1.05
C ALA A 628 -5.46 -17.28 2.08
N GLY A 629 -6.43 -16.74 2.84
CA GLY A 629 -7.28 -17.51 3.74
C GLY A 629 -8.20 -18.45 2.96
N CYS A 630 -8.27 -19.74 3.37
CA CYS A 630 -9.08 -20.75 2.69
C CYS A 630 -10.26 -21.19 3.58
N ILE A 631 -11.50 -20.91 3.11
CA ILE A 631 -12.74 -21.26 3.85
C ILE A 631 -12.79 -22.76 4.17
N ARG A 632 -12.46 -23.63 3.22
CA ARG A 632 -12.44 -25.09 3.43
C ARG A 632 -11.41 -25.51 4.49
N LYS A 633 -10.24 -24.87 4.53
CA LYS A 633 -9.24 -25.14 5.58
C LYS A 633 -9.69 -24.62 6.94
N HIS A 634 -10.37 -23.48 6.98
CA HIS A 634 -10.94 -22.91 8.19
C HIS A 634 -12.05 -23.78 8.80
N THR A 635 -12.83 -24.46 7.95
CA THR A 635 -13.90 -25.38 8.36
C THR A 635 -13.44 -26.85 8.49
N LYS A 636 -12.14 -27.14 8.34
CA LYS A 636 -11.54 -28.50 8.35
C LYS A 636 -12.01 -29.39 7.19
N ALA A 637 -12.51 -28.80 6.09
CA ALA A 637 -13.03 -29.50 4.91
C ALA A 637 -12.08 -29.43 3.70
N CYS A 638 -10.78 -29.16 3.90
CA CYS A 638 -9.81 -29.05 2.82
C CYS A 638 -9.52 -30.41 2.19
N THR A 639 -9.86 -30.57 0.91
CA THR A 639 -9.59 -31.78 0.11
C THR A 639 -8.41 -31.61 -0.86
N ARG A 640 -7.80 -30.41 -0.92
CA ARG A 640 -6.79 -30.02 -1.92
C ARG A 640 -7.27 -30.11 -3.37
N LYS A 641 -8.59 -30.18 -3.61
CA LYS A 641 -9.21 -30.18 -4.93
C LYS A 641 -9.94 -28.85 -5.14
N ALA A 642 -9.71 -28.22 -6.29
CA ALA A 642 -10.43 -27.03 -6.68
C ALA A 642 -11.95 -27.27 -6.66
N GLY A 643 -12.73 -26.22 -6.37
CA GLY A 643 -14.18 -26.35 -6.33
C GLY A 643 -14.86 -25.19 -5.63
N TRP A 644 -16.18 -25.25 -5.63
CA TRP A 644 -17.05 -24.21 -5.10
C TRP A 644 -17.53 -24.54 -3.68
N THR A 645 -17.71 -23.52 -2.88
CA THR A 645 -18.42 -23.49 -1.59
C THR A 645 -19.06 -22.12 -1.45
N SER A 646 -19.71 -21.84 -0.34
CA SER A 646 -20.35 -20.53 -0.13
C SER A 646 -20.21 -20.03 1.30
N VAL A 647 -20.34 -18.70 1.44
CA VAL A 647 -20.55 -18.03 2.73
C VAL A 647 -21.77 -17.14 2.63
N THR A 648 -22.53 -17.04 3.71
CA THR A 648 -23.75 -16.25 3.77
C THR A 648 -23.57 -15.14 4.79
N ASP A 649 -23.94 -13.92 4.43
CA ASP A 649 -23.90 -12.76 5.30
C ASP A 649 -25.14 -12.67 6.22
N ARG A 650 -25.20 -11.66 7.10
CA ARG A 650 -26.32 -11.38 8.01
C ARG A 650 -27.65 -11.01 7.31
N TYR A 651 -27.61 -10.69 6.01
CA TYR A 651 -28.79 -10.40 5.18
C TYR A 651 -29.22 -11.62 4.35
N HIS A 652 -28.67 -12.80 4.66
CA HIS A 652 -28.91 -14.06 3.94
C HIS A 652 -28.46 -14.04 2.48
N LYS A 653 -27.60 -13.08 2.07
CA LYS A 653 -27.00 -13.09 0.74
C LYS A 653 -25.89 -14.15 0.69
N LYS A 654 -25.95 -14.98 -0.34
CA LYS A 654 -25.02 -16.11 -0.56
C LYS A 654 -23.89 -15.70 -1.50
N PHE A 655 -22.68 -15.61 -0.97
CA PHE A 655 -21.46 -15.31 -1.72
C PHE A 655 -20.79 -16.64 -2.09
N MET A 656 -20.66 -16.89 -3.39
CA MET A 656 -19.94 -18.07 -3.87
C MET A 656 -18.44 -17.90 -3.67
N VAL A 657 -17.77 -18.98 -3.31
CA VAL A 657 -16.34 -19.02 -3.03
C VAL A 657 -15.70 -20.11 -3.88
N ARG A 658 -14.80 -19.70 -4.76
CA ARG A 658 -13.94 -20.62 -5.52
C ARG A 658 -12.67 -20.89 -4.73
N SER A 659 -12.36 -22.16 -4.49
CA SER A 659 -11.06 -22.57 -3.96
C SER A 659 -10.14 -22.91 -5.14
N GLU A 660 -9.17 -22.04 -5.43
CA GLU A 660 -8.14 -22.27 -6.46
C GLU A 660 -6.98 -23.04 -5.83
N CYS A 661 -7.15 -24.37 -5.75
CA CYS A 661 -6.21 -25.23 -5.04
C CYS A 661 -4.87 -25.42 -5.78
N LEU A 662 -4.79 -25.13 -7.07
CA LEU A 662 -3.54 -25.09 -7.82
C LEU A 662 -2.59 -24.03 -7.27
N TYR A 663 -3.15 -22.89 -6.86
CA TYR A 663 -2.43 -21.71 -6.37
C TYR A 663 -2.67 -21.42 -4.89
N CYS A 664 -3.49 -22.23 -4.22
CA CYS A 664 -3.82 -22.17 -2.79
C CYS A 664 -4.36 -20.83 -2.30
N TYR A 665 -5.28 -20.21 -3.04
CA TYR A 665 -6.06 -19.05 -2.60
C TYR A 665 -7.56 -19.24 -2.84
N ASN A 666 -8.38 -18.37 -2.22
CA ASN A 666 -9.83 -18.32 -2.44
C ASN A 666 -10.24 -17.04 -3.15
N ILE A 667 -11.25 -17.12 -4.01
CA ILE A 667 -11.92 -15.98 -4.63
C ILE A 667 -13.37 -15.98 -4.14
N LEU A 668 -13.80 -14.88 -3.54
CA LEU A 668 -15.20 -14.63 -3.19
C LEU A 668 -15.81 -13.77 -4.28
N TYR A 669 -16.99 -14.15 -4.75
CA TYR A 669 -17.71 -13.46 -5.82
C TYR A 669 -18.92 -12.72 -5.28
N ASN A 670 -19.31 -11.64 -5.96
CA ASN A 670 -20.52 -10.91 -5.66
C ASN A 670 -21.74 -11.82 -5.75
N PRO A 671 -22.76 -11.70 -4.85
CA PRO A 671 -23.93 -12.59 -4.88
C PRO A 671 -24.84 -12.36 -6.08
N ASP A 672 -24.88 -11.15 -6.59
CA ASP A 672 -25.72 -10.76 -7.72
C ASP A 672 -24.83 -10.45 -8.94
N PRO A 673 -25.14 -10.92 -10.17
CA PRO A 673 -24.34 -10.64 -11.35
C PRO A 673 -24.43 -9.16 -11.75
N LEU A 674 -23.39 -8.61 -12.33
CA LEU A 674 -23.48 -7.38 -13.11
C LEU A 674 -24.32 -7.69 -14.35
N VAL A 675 -25.27 -6.80 -14.64
CA VAL A 675 -26.06 -6.84 -15.90
C VAL A 675 -26.22 -5.40 -16.39
N LEU A 676 -25.63 -5.06 -17.54
CA LEU A 676 -25.73 -3.74 -18.14
C LEU A 676 -26.75 -3.67 -19.29
N PHE A 677 -27.61 -4.69 -19.46
CA PHE A 677 -28.75 -4.58 -20.38
C PHE A 677 -29.60 -3.35 -20.03
N GLY A 678 -30.01 -2.58 -21.03
CA GLY A 678 -30.71 -1.32 -20.84
C GLY A 678 -29.82 -0.12 -20.56
N GLN A 679 -28.49 -0.23 -20.80
CA GLN A 679 -27.54 0.88 -20.75
C GLN A 679 -26.91 1.16 -22.13
N GLU A 680 -27.68 0.92 -23.22
CA GLU A 680 -27.21 1.03 -24.60
C GLU A 680 -26.68 2.42 -24.92
N LYS A 681 -27.37 3.45 -24.46
CA LYS A 681 -26.99 4.85 -24.72
C LYS A 681 -25.61 5.16 -24.16
N GLU A 682 -25.37 4.81 -22.90
CA GLU A 682 -24.10 5.04 -22.21
C GLU A 682 -22.98 4.22 -22.84
N ILE A 683 -23.24 2.96 -23.21
CA ILE A 683 -22.24 2.08 -23.84
C ILE A 683 -21.87 2.55 -25.25
N ARG A 684 -22.86 2.98 -26.06
CA ARG A 684 -22.60 3.56 -27.39
C ARG A 684 -21.75 4.84 -27.30
N ALA A 685 -22.10 5.71 -26.35
CA ALA A 685 -21.37 6.96 -26.12
C ALA A 685 -19.94 6.69 -25.59
N LEU A 686 -19.78 5.66 -24.75
CA LEU A 686 -18.48 5.22 -24.28
C LEU A 686 -17.64 4.61 -25.40
N ALA A 687 -18.27 3.89 -26.34
CA ALA A 687 -17.64 3.22 -27.47
C ALA A 687 -16.38 2.41 -27.09
N PRO A 688 -16.48 1.44 -26.16
CA PRO A 688 -15.33 0.67 -25.72
C PRO A 688 -14.75 -0.20 -26.85
N GLY A 689 -13.49 -0.63 -26.68
CA GLY A 689 -12.83 -1.51 -27.63
C GLY A 689 -13.46 -2.89 -27.73
N ALA A 690 -13.98 -3.42 -26.62
CA ALA A 690 -14.70 -4.69 -26.55
C ALA A 690 -15.71 -4.72 -25.40
N LEU A 691 -16.70 -5.63 -25.48
CA LEU A 691 -17.64 -5.97 -24.41
C LEU A 691 -17.28 -7.35 -23.85
N LEU A 692 -17.43 -7.53 -22.52
CA LEU A 692 -17.10 -8.80 -21.85
C LEU A 692 -18.31 -9.39 -21.13
N CYS A 693 -18.62 -10.66 -21.43
CA CYS A 693 -19.49 -11.51 -20.62
C CYS A 693 -18.63 -12.51 -19.84
N GLY A 694 -18.65 -12.42 -18.50
CA GLY A 694 -17.88 -13.29 -17.61
C GLY A 694 -18.72 -14.37 -16.96
N PHE A 695 -18.35 -15.64 -17.16
CA PHE A 695 -19.03 -16.80 -16.57
C PHE A 695 -18.13 -17.47 -15.52
N THR A 696 -18.74 -17.91 -14.43
CA THR A 696 -18.05 -18.45 -13.26
C THR A 696 -18.54 -19.84 -12.88
N TRP A 697 -19.72 -19.98 -12.24
CA TRP A 697 -20.29 -21.28 -11.84
C TRP A 697 -21.55 -21.65 -12.64
N GLU A 698 -21.93 -20.84 -13.61
CA GLU A 698 -23.07 -21.12 -14.49
C GLU A 698 -22.80 -22.39 -15.32
N SER A 699 -23.86 -23.18 -15.58
CA SER A 699 -23.78 -24.33 -16.48
C SER A 699 -23.55 -23.88 -17.93
N GLY A 700 -23.12 -24.79 -18.79
CA GLY A 700 -23.01 -24.52 -20.23
C GLY A 700 -24.34 -24.11 -20.85
N GLU A 701 -25.48 -24.69 -20.40
CA GLU A 701 -26.83 -24.31 -20.84
C GLU A 701 -27.15 -22.85 -20.46
N ARG A 702 -26.96 -22.50 -19.18
CA ARG A 702 -27.20 -21.13 -18.71
C ARG A 702 -26.27 -20.10 -19.40
N THR A 703 -25.03 -20.49 -19.64
CA THR A 703 -24.07 -19.66 -20.41
C THR A 703 -24.60 -19.39 -21.81
N ARG A 704 -25.13 -20.42 -22.51
CA ARG A 704 -25.72 -20.27 -23.84
C ARG A 704 -26.94 -19.36 -23.82
N GLU A 705 -27.87 -19.56 -22.88
CA GLU A 705 -29.05 -18.69 -22.70
C GLU A 705 -28.68 -17.22 -22.57
N VAL A 706 -27.78 -16.91 -21.65
CA VAL A 706 -27.33 -15.53 -21.40
C VAL A 706 -26.66 -14.94 -22.63
N LEU A 707 -25.81 -15.70 -23.31
CA LEU A 707 -25.12 -15.24 -24.53
C LEU A 707 -26.12 -15.02 -25.70
N GLU A 708 -27.16 -15.85 -25.82
CA GLU A 708 -28.21 -15.63 -26.82
C GLU A 708 -29.05 -14.40 -26.51
N MET A 709 -29.37 -14.14 -25.22
CA MET A 709 -30.01 -12.89 -24.80
C MET A 709 -29.14 -11.68 -25.16
N PHE A 710 -27.83 -11.77 -24.84
CA PHE A 710 -26.84 -10.74 -25.18
C PHE A 710 -26.75 -10.53 -26.70
N ARG A 711 -26.65 -11.60 -27.49
CA ARG A 711 -26.57 -11.53 -28.96
C ARG A 711 -27.77 -10.79 -29.56
N LYS A 712 -29.00 -11.10 -29.11
CA LYS A 712 -30.20 -10.40 -29.57
C LYS A 712 -30.13 -8.89 -29.28
N TRP A 713 -29.75 -8.53 -28.08
CA TRP A 713 -29.58 -7.13 -27.66
C TRP A 713 -28.42 -6.44 -28.42
N HIS A 714 -27.29 -7.09 -28.57
CA HIS A 714 -26.11 -6.61 -29.29
C HIS A 714 -26.40 -6.32 -30.77
N CYS A 715 -27.22 -7.14 -31.41
CA CYS A 715 -27.66 -6.93 -32.81
C CYS A 715 -28.79 -5.91 -32.98
N GLY A 716 -29.11 -5.09 -31.97
CA GLY A 716 -30.09 -4.01 -32.05
C GLY A 716 -31.51 -4.40 -31.65
N GLY A 717 -31.69 -5.60 -31.05
CA GLY A 717 -32.98 -6.00 -30.44
C GLY A 717 -33.28 -5.23 -29.15
N GLN A 718 -34.50 -5.34 -28.66
CA GLN A 718 -34.87 -4.77 -27.35
C GLN A 718 -34.02 -5.39 -26.25
N ALA A 719 -33.69 -4.59 -25.23
CA ALA A 719 -33.01 -5.10 -24.03
C ALA A 719 -33.84 -6.23 -23.41
N PRO A 720 -33.24 -7.40 -23.18
CA PRO A 720 -33.96 -8.49 -22.55
C PRO A 720 -34.35 -8.11 -21.12
N GLN A 721 -35.53 -8.53 -20.70
CA GLN A 721 -35.95 -8.40 -19.31
C GLN A 721 -35.16 -9.44 -18.50
N TRP A 722 -34.44 -8.95 -17.48
CA TRP A 722 -33.70 -9.80 -16.55
C TRP A 722 -34.59 -10.03 -15.31
N GLU A 723 -34.98 -11.28 -15.09
CA GLU A 723 -35.95 -11.66 -14.05
C GLU A 723 -35.29 -11.94 -12.68
N GLU A 724 -33.99 -12.28 -12.68
CA GLU A 724 -33.24 -12.60 -11.47
C GLU A 724 -32.66 -11.34 -10.79
N GLY A 725 -32.22 -11.47 -9.53
CA GLY A 725 -31.48 -10.40 -8.85
C GLY A 725 -30.22 -10.05 -9.64
N PHE A 726 -29.95 -8.77 -9.81
CA PHE A 726 -28.76 -8.27 -10.49
C PHE A 726 -28.27 -6.94 -9.90
N THR A 727 -27.07 -6.54 -10.27
CA THR A 727 -26.52 -5.23 -9.96
C THR A 727 -26.04 -4.53 -11.24
N ARG A 728 -26.03 -3.20 -11.22
CA ARG A 728 -25.33 -2.39 -12.23
C ARG A 728 -23.94 -1.98 -11.75
N GLY A 729 -23.49 -2.53 -10.65
CA GLY A 729 -22.22 -2.15 -10.02
C GLY A 729 -22.13 -0.64 -9.78
N HIS A 730 -20.97 -0.09 -10.09
CA HIS A 730 -20.74 1.36 -10.00
C HIS A 730 -20.92 2.11 -11.34
N PHE A 731 -21.36 1.44 -12.40
CA PHE A 731 -21.45 2.02 -13.75
C PHE A 731 -22.27 3.33 -13.81
N LYS A 732 -23.28 3.49 -12.93
CA LYS A 732 -24.06 4.74 -12.86
C LYS A 732 -23.54 5.77 -11.86
N ARG A 733 -23.00 5.34 -10.72
CA ARG A 733 -22.72 6.26 -9.59
C ARG A 733 -21.22 6.43 -9.32
N GLY A 734 -20.41 5.44 -9.62
CA GLY A 734 -19.01 5.38 -9.21
C GLY A 734 -18.87 5.22 -7.69
N VAL A 735 -17.62 5.21 -7.23
CA VAL A 735 -17.26 5.32 -5.80
C VAL A 735 -16.77 6.73 -5.50
N LYS A 736 -16.89 7.14 -4.23
CA LYS A 736 -16.39 8.44 -3.77
C LYS A 736 -14.87 8.46 -3.71
#